data_1ced8d42ee93f8684ff34b419db0d541
#
_entry.id   1ced8d42ee93f8684ff34b419db0d541
#
_cell.length_a   1.000
_cell.length_b   1.000
_cell.length_c   1.000
_cell.angle_alpha   90.00
_cell.angle_beta   90.00
_cell.angle_gamma   90.00
#
_symmetry.space_group_name_H-M   'P 1'
#
loop_
_entity.id
_entity.type
_entity.pdbx_description
1 polymer ?
#
loop_
_entity_poly.entity_id
_entity_poly.type
_entity_poly.pdbx_seq_one_letter_code
_entity_poly.pdbx_strand_id
1 'polypeptide(L)'
;MVDIDWLKDHVEVPEGLTYEQLAKDLVRVGLEEEEIHTSQVTDPIVVGYVVDATPEPQKNGKTINWCHVDVGDKYNDVDENGKKVPRGIVCGAPNMAAGEKVVVTLPGAVLPGDFKIEPRKTYGHISDGMCASERELGLGDSHNGIILLREYGFSKAEYDELKPGDDVMELLHLNKPILEINITPDRGYAFSYRGVAREYHHSTGAVYTDPVSKLNEQVSQINDEGHKTSDIDVSIEDTNPIHGVPGCDRYYARAVHGFDSTCASPRWMQRRLTRAGMRSISLAVDITNYVMLDLGQPLHAYDLDKIEGPIVVRRAHEGEHLTTLDGKDHELHVEDLVICDSPRGNHGSRVLGLAGVMGGMYGEVTSETKNILIEAAHFDPVSIARTARRHKIPSEASRRFERGVDTQLQPAAAQMAANLLEQFGGAKPSTSPCDVNNTQSRNVIVFKANEVQRVAGLDVDLNRISDILTDIGCSVAGGGNGSFSVLPPTWRPDLNEPCDLVEEIARLVGYDEIPVKVPAVPVTGRTGLTAQQQTRRAIAYELAETGFVESLSYPFVGEEDIKAFRQNVDEVAEVSVRIANPLAGDRPWLRRSVLMTLAGTVRRNLHRGLTDISMYELGHVYFSDPNAPAIPALPGSVRPSNAELAALDAGLPEQPLHVAALLTGHAEETGWLGTHRDVDWSDAVEALQRVGKRIGVKFILEQFKAQDAPSSWHPGRSAQVCVLAEDGSSVNLGVVGELHPHVCEALDLPKHSAAFELDLTELFKNMLMKPVQAKPISTFPPVKQDFAFTAPIELKANELQSAIEKSAGDLLESVELFDVYEGEQLGEGLRSLAYSVTFRANDRTLSGEEMEEVRKKITDAAEVLHATLRV
;
A
#
# COMPACT_ATOMS: atom_id res chain seq x y z
N MET A 1 16.57 -9.38 6.24
CA MET A 1 17.77 -8.80 6.91
C MET A 1 19.00 -9.49 6.40
N VAL A 2 20.00 -8.76 5.90
CA VAL A 2 21.28 -9.30 5.35
C VAL A 2 22.43 -8.77 6.17
N ASP A 3 23.17 -9.69 6.82
CA ASP A 3 24.38 -9.43 7.58
C ASP A 3 25.59 -9.83 6.71
N ILE A 4 26.54 -8.93 6.48
CA ILE A 4 27.75 -9.17 5.69
C ILE A 4 28.59 -10.32 6.30
N ASP A 5 28.67 -10.41 7.63
CA ASP A 5 29.47 -11.46 8.27
C ASP A 5 28.83 -12.86 8.10
N TRP A 6 27.52 -12.95 7.95
CA TRP A 6 26.85 -14.21 7.63
C TRP A 6 26.94 -14.52 6.13
N LEU A 7 26.78 -13.49 5.29
CA LEU A 7 26.87 -13.65 3.83
C LEU A 7 28.21 -14.25 3.38
N LYS A 8 29.30 -13.93 4.08
CA LYS A 8 30.67 -14.49 3.85
C LYS A 8 30.75 -16.01 3.96
N ASP A 9 29.85 -16.66 4.64
CA ASP A 9 29.84 -18.13 4.73
C ASP A 9 29.49 -18.79 3.38
N HIS A 10 28.87 -18.05 2.47
CA HIS A 10 28.35 -18.53 1.19
C HIS A 10 29.05 -17.92 -0.04
N VAL A 11 29.56 -16.72 0.06
CA VAL A 11 30.18 -16.01 -1.07
C VAL A 11 31.40 -15.20 -0.63
N GLU A 12 32.40 -15.12 -1.48
CA GLU A 12 33.56 -14.26 -1.23
C GLU A 12 33.14 -12.79 -1.27
N VAL A 13 33.45 -12.07 -0.21
CA VAL A 13 33.11 -10.66 -0.05
C VAL A 13 34.40 -9.85 0.09
N PRO A 14 34.56 -8.75 -0.67
CA PRO A 14 35.74 -7.88 -0.54
C PRO A 14 35.94 -7.37 0.88
N GLU A 15 37.22 -7.26 1.31
CA GLU A 15 37.56 -6.63 2.58
C GLU A 15 37.08 -5.16 2.58
N GLY A 16 36.37 -4.75 3.63
CA GLY A 16 35.83 -3.40 3.75
C GLY A 16 34.57 -3.12 2.95
N LEU A 17 33.85 -4.15 2.45
CA LEU A 17 32.52 -3.94 1.84
C LEU A 17 31.60 -3.20 2.80
N THR A 18 31.05 -2.06 2.35
CA THR A 18 30.05 -1.31 3.12
C THR A 18 28.63 -1.81 2.81
N TYR A 19 27.67 -1.52 3.70
CA TYR A 19 26.26 -1.90 3.48
C TYR A 19 25.63 -1.12 2.32
N GLU A 20 26.06 0.12 2.07
CA GLU A 20 25.62 0.92 0.93
C GLU A 20 26.10 0.32 -0.41
N GLN A 21 27.30 -0.25 -0.42
CA GLN A 21 27.79 -0.94 -1.63
C GLN A 21 27.09 -2.27 -1.82
N LEU A 22 26.87 -3.05 -0.74
CA LEU A 22 26.10 -4.29 -0.78
C LEU A 22 24.70 -4.04 -1.31
N ALA A 23 24.01 -2.98 -0.83
CA ALA A 23 22.68 -2.60 -1.30
C ALA A 23 22.68 -2.34 -2.82
N LYS A 24 23.61 -1.54 -3.31
CA LYS A 24 23.76 -1.25 -4.76
C LYS A 24 24.00 -2.51 -5.58
N ASP A 25 24.84 -3.42 -5.08
CA ASP A 25 25.14 -4.66 -5.79
C ASP A 25 23.91 -5.59 -5.85
N LEU A 26 23.08 -5.64 -4.79
CA LEU A 26 21.85 -6.43 -4.75
C LEU A 26 20.71 -5.81 -5.57
N VAL A 27 20.58 -4.48 -5.56
CA VAL A 27 19.61 -3.75 -6.39
C VAL A 27 19.82 -4.02 -7.88
N ARG A 28 21.06 -4.12 -8.35
CA ARG A 28 21.38 -4.43 -9.75
C ARG A 28 20.77 -5.74 -10.26
N VAL A 29 20.50 -6.67 -9.36
CA VAL A 29 19.88 -7.98 -9.67
C VAL A 29 18.44 -8.09 -9.16
N GLY A 30 17.81 -6.97 -8.79
CA GLY A 30 16.39 -6.88 -8.45
C GLY A 30 16.03 -7.19 -6.99
N LEU A 31 17.02 -7.18 -6.08
CA LEU A 31 16.78 -7.22 -4.63
C LEU A 31 16.84 -5.78 -4.08
N GLU A 32 15.68 -5.15 -3.98
CA GLU A 32 15.51 -3.75 -3.60
C GLU A 32 15.90 -3.50 -2.14
N GLU A 33 16.66 -2.42 -1.89
CA GLU A 33 16.95 -1.92 -0.54
C GLU A 33 15.71 -1.27 0.06
N GLU A 34 15.28 -1.75 1.24
CA GLU A 34 14.25 -1.08 2.04
C GLU A 34 14.89 -0.10 3.03
N GLU A 35 15.85 -0.57 3.83
CA GLU A 35 16.51 0.26 4.83
C GLU A 35 17.86 -0.33 5.24
N ILE A 36 18.83 0.54 5.53
CA ILE A 36 20.04 0.17 6.24
C ILE A 36 19.86 0.56 7.71
N HIS A 37 19.53 -0.42 8.54
CA HIS A 37 19.35 -0.20 9.97
C HIS A 37 20.70 0.01 10.63
N THR A 38 20.88 1.17 11.22
CA THR A 38 22.05 1.53 12.02
C THR A 38 21.76 1.37 13.51
N SER A 39 22.81 1.35 14.32
CA SER A 39 22.68 1.28 15.77
C SER A 39 21.80 2.41 16.32
N GLN A 40 20.81 2.03 17.14
CA GLN A 40 19.98 2.98 17.90
C GLN A 40 20.58 3.33 19.27
N VAL A 41 21.75 2.79 19.58
CA VAL A 41 22.45 3.04 20.85
C VAL A 41 23.80 3.68 20.59
N THR A 42 24.25 4.51 21.52
CA THR A 42 25.56 5.18 21.45
C THR A 42 26.34 4.98 22.76
N ASP A 43 27.66 5.00 22.67
CA ASP A 43 28.58 4.94 23.81
C ASP A 43 28.34 6.06 24.83
N PRO A 44 28.77 5.85 26.10
CA PRO A 44 29.56 4.71 26.62
C PRO A 44 28.70 3.58 27.21
N ILE A 45 28.84 2.37 26.67
CA ILE A 45 28.22 1.13 27.16
C ILE A 45 29.31 0.12 27.43
N VAL A 46 29.43 -0.34 28.66
CA VAL A 46 30.61 -1.12 29.10
C VAL A 46 30.24 -2.35 29.91
N VAL A 47 31.18 -3.30 30.00
CA VAL A 47 31.11 -4.41 30.96
C VAL A 47 31.28 -3.86 32.37
N GLY A 48 30.29 -4.14 33.24
CA GLY A 48 30.38 -3.85 34.67
C GLY A 48 30.53 -5.14 35.49
N TYR A 49 31.27 -5.07 36.58
CA TYR A 49 31.34 -6.13 37.59
C TYR A 49 30.61 -5.67 38.83
N VAL A 50 29.60 -6.41 39.27
CA VAL A 50 28.81 -6.08 40.45
C VAL A 50 29.59 -6.44 41.71
N VAL A 51 30.16 -5.45 42.39
CA VAL A 51 30.95 -5.66 43.64
C VAL A 51 30.04 -6.06 44.79
N ASP A 52 28.94 -5.31 44.93
CA ASP A 52 27.88 -5.63 45.92
C ASP A 52 26.52 -5.19 45.40
N ALA A 53 25.46 -5.77 45.95
CA ALA A 53 24.07 -5.44 45.66
C ALA A 53 23.25 -5.60 46.95
N THR A 54 22.79 -4.48 47.50
CA THR A 54 22.00 -4.43 48.72
C THR A 54 20.53 -4.22 48.43
N PRO A 55 19.65 -5.20 48.71
CA PRO A 55 18.22 -5.07 48.47
C PRO A 55 17.58 -4.08 49.49
N GLU A 56 16.82 -3.12 48.97
CA GLU A 56 16.11 -2.11 49.75
C GLU A 56 14.61 -2.13 49.44
N PRO A 57 13.78 -2.61 50.39
CA PRO A 57 12.32 -2.54 50.24
C PRO A 57 11.82 -1.10 50.25
N GLN A 58 10.97 -0.76 49.30
CA GLN A 58 10.42 0.58 49.12
C GLN A 58 8.98 0.69 49.64
N LYS A 59 8.54 1.92 49.96
CA LYS A 59 7.19 2.20 50.47
C LYS A 59 6.06 1.81 49.50
N ASN A 60 6.35 1.68 48.21
CA ASN A 60 5.41 1.27 47.18
C ASN A 60 5.34 -0.25 46.96
N GLY A 61 5.94 -1.05 47.86
CA GLY A 61 5.95 -2.51 47.78
C GLY A 61 6.97 -3.10 46.82
N LYS A 62 7.76 -2.29 46.12
CA LYS A 62 8.86 -2.76 45.27
C LYS A 62 10.15 -2.90 46.07
N THR A 63 11.00 -3.83 45.71
CA THR A 63 12.38 -3.92 46.20
C THR A 63 13.31 -3.43 45.11
N ILE A 64 14.23 -2.55 45.40
CA ILE A 64 15.33 -2.15 44.53
C ILE A 64 16.64 -2.67 45.13
N ASN A 65 17.65 -2.81 44.27
CA ASN A 65 19.01 -3.10 44.71
C ASN A 65 19.84 -1.82 44.57
N TRP A 66 20.49 -1.40 45.66
CA TRP A 66 21.55 -0.41 45.62
C TRP A 66 22.85 -1.15 45.37
N CYS A 67 23.48 -0.92 44.23
CA CYS A 67 24.63 -1.66 43.74
C CYS A 67 25.86 -0.75 43.63
N HIS A 68 27.02 -1.31 43.92
CA HIS A 68 28.30 -0.74 43.53
C HIS A 68 28.86 -1.60 42.40
N VAL A 69 29.02 -0.98 41.21
CA VAL A 69 29.45 -1.66 39.98
C VAL A 69 30.77 -1.09 39.50
N ASP A 70 31.79 -1.94 39.48
CA ASP A 70 33.07 -1.63 38.87
C ASP A 70 32.92 -1.60 37.32
N VAL A 71 33.13 -0.45 36.73
CA VAL A 71 33.04 -0.18 35.28
C VAL A 71 34.41 0.11 34.67
N GLY A 72 35.47 -0.30 35.35
CA GLY A 72 36.87 -0.13 34.94
C GLY A 72 37.47 1.25 35.27
N ASP A 73 38.76 1.30 35.37
CA ASP A 73 39.53 2.51 35.81
C ASP A 73 39.18 3.76 34.99
N LYS A 74 38.86 3.62 33.74
CA LYS A 74 38.51 4.75 32.87
C LYS A 74 37.17 5.40 33.26
N TYR A 75 36.22 4.61 33.75
CA TYR A 75 34.82 5.04 33.92
C TYR A 75 34.40 5.04 35.39
N ASN A 76 35.14 4.44 36.30
CA ASN A 76 34.89 4.46 37.72
C ASN A 76 34.95 5.90 38.32
N ASP A 77 34.18 6.12 39.33
CA ASP A 77 34.20 7.37 40.10
C ASP A 77 35.54 7.60 40.83
N VAL A 78 35.73 8.81 41.35
CA VAL A 78 36.89 9.17 42.10
C VAL A 78 36.42 9.65 43.48
N ASP A 79 36.92 9.05 44.57
CA ASP A 79 36.62 9.48 45.94
C ASP A 79 37.34 10.78 46.29
N GLU A 80 37.05 11.33 47.49
CA GLU A 80 37.65 12.58 48.02
C GLU A 80 39.18 12.50 48.12
N ASN A 81 39.78 11.33 48.13
CA ASN A 81 41.22 11.08 48.21
C ASN A 81 41.86 10.83 46.83
N GLY A 82 41.06 10.92 45.72
CA GLY A 82 41.56 10.68 44.39
C GLY A 82 41.64 9.20 43.98
N LYS A 83 41.10 8.29 44.78
CA LYS A 83 41.08 6.85 44.51
C LYS A 83 39.87 6.48 43.65
N LYS A 84 40.08 5.61 42.65
CA LYS A 84 39.00 5.03 41.86
C LYS A 84 38.10 4.16 42.71
N VAL A 85 36.78 4.39 42.63
CA VAL A 85 35.72 3.63 43.35
C VAL A 85 34.63 3.23 42.38
N PRO A 86 33.99 2.05 42.60
CA PRO A 86 32.87 1.59 41.78
C PRO A 86 31.73 2.61 41.77
N ARG A 87 31.00 2.69 40.68
CA ARG A 87 29.80 3.57 40.55
C ARG A 87 28.62 3.02 41.33
N GLY A 88 27.89 3.95 41.92
CA GLY A 88 26.60 3.64 42.57
C GLY A 88 25.48 3.58 41.53
N ILE A 89 24.78 2.46 41.45
CA ILE A 89 23.67 2.26 40.48
C ILE A 89 22.47 1.67 41.20
N VAL A 90 21.31 2.25 41.01
CA VAL A 90 20.02 1.70 41.45
C VAL A 90 19.45 0.75 40.39
N CYS A 91 19.22 -0.51 40.74
CA CYS A 91 18.69 -1.50 39.84
C CYS A 91 17.40 -2.15 40.39
N GLY A 92 16.35 -2.16 39.60
CA GLY A 92 15.07 -2.79 39.93
C GLY A 92 14.95 -4.23 39.46
N ALA A 93 15.95 -4.77 38.79
CA ALA A 93 15.87 -6.12 38.23
C ALA A 93 15.97 -7.23 39.26
N PRO A 94 15.18 -8.29 39.17
CA PRO A 94 15.19 -9.39 40.16
C PRO A 94 16.42 -10.26 40.08
N ASN A 95 17.15 -10.27 38.94
CA ASN A 95 18.31 -11.11 38.68
C ASN A 95 19.65 -10.41 39.03
N MET A 96 19.65 -9.24 39.64
CA MET A 96 20.86 -8.54 40.05
C MET A 96 21.48 -9.24 41.26
N ALA A 97 22.77 -9.58 41.16
CA ALA A 97 23.53 -10.20 42.28
C ALA A 97 25.00 -9.77 42.25
N ALA A 98 25.64 -9.78 43.45
CA ALA A 98 27.07 -9.56 43.57
C ALA A 98 27.87 -10.67 42.87
N GLY A 99 28.97 -10.33 42.24
CA GLY A 99 29.83 -11.24 41.47
C GLY A 99 29.47 -11.41 40.00
N GLU A 100 28.37 -10.84 39.54
CA GLU A 100 27.93 -10.90 38.15
C GLU A 100 28.67 -9.89 37.26
N LYS A 101 28.97 -10.28 36.03
CA LYS A 101 29.34 -9.36 34.94
C LYS A 101 28.10 -8.99 34.16
N VAL A 102 27.82 -7.69 34.09
CA VAL A 102 26.57 -7.11 33.52
C VAL A 102 26.90 -6.06 32.46
N VAL A 103 25.89 -5.67 31.68
CA VAL A 103 25.97 -4.56 30.74
C VAL A 103 25.56 -3.28 31.46
N VAL A 104 26.44 -2.27 31.44
CA VAL A 104 26.21 -0.96 32.08
C VAL A 104 26.24 0.13 31.04
N THR A 105 25.17 0.90 30.97
CA THR A 105 25.07 2.14 30.22
C THR A 105 25.44 3.31 31.12
N LEU A 106 26.42 4.08 30.70
CA LEU A 106 26.98 5.16 31.52
C LEU A 106 26.43 6.53 31.08
N PRO A 107 26.52 7.57 31.92
CA PRO A 107 26.12 8.92 31.54
C PRO A 107 26.77 9.37 30.24
N GLY A 108 25.94 9.88 29.31
CA GLY A 108 26.31 10.23 27.95
C GLY A 108 25.87 9.23 26.89
N ALA A 109 25.58 7.98 27.26
CA ALA A 109 24.99 7.01 26.35
C ALA A 109 23.57 7.40 25.97
N VAL A 110 23.16 7.08 24.73
CA VAL A 110 21.78 7.22 24.23
C VAL A 110 21.27 5.85 23.88
N LEU A 111 20.04 5.53 24.33
CA LEU A 111 19.35 4.26 24.09
C LEU A 111 18.18 4.46 23.13
N PRO A 112 17.55 3.38 22.61
CA PRO A 112 16.40 3.47 21.73
C PRO A 112 15.32 4.41 22.25
N GLY A 113 14.74 5.22 21.35
CA GLY A 113 13.78 6.27 21.70
C GLY A 113 14.42 7.56 22.23
N ASP A 114 15.68 7.83 21.85
CA ASP A 114 16.45 9.02 22.29
C ASP A 114 16.58 9.14 23.82
N PHE A 115 16.57 8.01 24.52
CA PHE A 115 16.68 7.99 25.97
C PHE A 115 18.13 8.19 26.39
N LYS A 116 18.42 9.40 26.89
CA LYS A 116 19.77 9.77 27.37
C LYS A 116 20.00 9.30 28.79
N ILE A 117 21.15 8.67 29.02
CA ILE A 117 21.60 8.26 30.36
C ILE A 117 22.29 9.43 31.03
N GLU A 118 21.75 9.83 32.18
CA GLU A 118 22.25 10.91 33.03
C GLU A 118 22.19 10.47 34.51
N PRO A 119 23.10 11.00 35.38
CA PRO A 119 23.02 10.75 36.79
C PRO A 119 21.68 11.16 37.35
N ARG A 120 20.95 10.26 38.04
CA ARG A 120 19.59 10.50 38.48
C ARG A 120 19.39 10.16 39.95
N LYS A 121 18.78 11.08 40.70
CA LYS A 121 18.38 10.80 42.06
C LYS A 121 17.13 9.91 42.06
N THR A 122 17.26 8.68 42.56
CA THR A 122 16.19 7.67 42.57
C THR A 122 16.22 6.93 43.92
N TYR A 123 15.09 6.80 44.56
CA TYR A 123 14.94 6.10 45.88
C TYR A 123 15.95 6.52 46.96
N GLY A 124 16.37 7.77 46.96
CA GLY A 124 17.29 8.30 47.96
C GLY A 124 18.78 8.25 47.58
N HIS A 125 19.12 7.52 46.52
CA HIS A 125 20.48 7.37 46.00
C HIS A 125 20.66 8.18 44.70
N ILE A 126 21.88 8.46 44.31
CA ILE A 126 22.21 8.96 42.95
C ILE A 126 22.64 7.76 42.14
N SER A 127 21.81 7.34 41.17
CA SER A 127 22.20 6.31 40.19
C SER A 127 23.03 6.95 39.10
N ASP A 128 24.30 6.56 39.00
CA ASP A 128 25.24 7.10 38.04
C ASP A 128 25.53 6.12 36.91
N GLY A 129 24.48 5.76 36.23
CA GLY A 129 24.40 4.77 35.17
C GLY A 129 23.19 3.86 35.31
N MET A 130 23.07 2.90 34.44
CA MET A 130 21.97 1.93 34.41
C MET A 130 22.48 0.56 33.96
N CYS A 131 22.11 -0.51 34.67
CA CYS A 131 22.31 -1.87 34.15
C CYS A 131 21.21 -2.19 33.18
N ALA A 132 21.56 -2.56 31.94
CA ALA A 132 20.64 -2.66 30.83
C ALA A 132 20.01 -4.06 30.66
N SER A 133 18.76 -4.10 30.27
CA SER A 133 18.04 -5.27 29.74
C SER A 133 18.22 -5.37 28.22
N GLU A 134 17.83 -6.50 27.61
CA GLU A 134 17.84 -6.68 26.16
C GLU A 134 16.96 -5.63 25.45
N ARG A 135 15.80 -5.35 26.02
CA ARG A 135 14.86 -4.36 25.48
C ARG A 135 15.46 -2.95 25.43
N GLU A 136 16.20 -2.57 26.48
CA GLU A 136 16.79 -1.24 26.57
C GLU A 136 17.93 -1.04 25.58
N LEU A 137 18.57 -2.12 25.11
CA LEU A 137 19.59 -2.09 24.06
C LEU A 137 19.05 -2.37 22.64
N GLY A 138 17.75 -2.65 22.51
CA GLY A 138 17.16 -3.03 21.22
C GLY A 138 17.55 -4.44 20.76
N LEU A 139 17.99 -5.31 21.66
CA LEU A 139 18.42 -6.69 21.39
C LEU A 139 17.28 -7.71 21.48
N GLY A 140 16.11 -7.31 21.96
CA GLY A 140 14.92 -8.15 22.13
C GLY A 140 13.85 -7.47 22.98
N ASP A 141 12.72 -8.16 23.19
CA ASP A 141 11.58 -7.63 23.96
C ASP A 141 11.67 -7.93 25.45
N SER A 142 12.66 -8.70 25.91
CA SER A 142 12.77 -9.11 27.30
C SER A 142 13.08 -7.92 28.21
N HIS A 143 12.24 -7.75 29.23
CA HIS A 143 12.38 -6.74 30.30
C HIS A 143 12.30 -7.39 31.69
N ASN A 144 12.41 -8.74 31.77
CA ASN A 144 12.27 -9.48 33.02
C ASN A 144 13.50 -9.45 33.92
N GLY A 145 14.61 -8.84 33.45
CA GLY A 145 15.87 -8.71 34.15
C GLY A 145 16.90 -7.94 33.32
N ILE A 146 18.07 -7.77 33.89
CA ILE A 146 19.23 -7.20 33.19
C ILE A 146 20.00 -8.29 32.44
N ILE A 147 20.83 -7.91 31.47
CA ILE A 147 21.74 -8.82 30.77
C ILE A 147 22.84 -9.29 31.73
N LEU A 148 22.84 -10.58 32.02
CA LEU A 148 23.93 -11.27 32.72
C LEU A 148 24.84 -11.89 31.66
N LEU A 149 26.08 -11.41 31.53
CA LEU A 149 26.98 -11.84 30.47
C LEU A 149 27.30 -13.34 30.53
N ARG A 150 27.24 -13.99 31.71
CA ARG A 150 27.38 -15.45 31.85
C ARG A 150 26.29 -16.26 31.14
N GLU A 151 25.11 -15.68 30.96
CA GLU A 151 23.94 -16.29 30.30
C GLU A 151 23.86 -15.90 28.84
N TYR A 152 24.76 -15.04 28.34
CA TYR A 152 24.71 -14.45 27.01
C TYR A 152 25.57 -15.21 25.99
N GLY A 153 25.69 -16.53 26.14
CA GLY A 153 26.33 -17.43 25.16
C GLY A 153 27.88 -17.35 25.09
N PHE A 154 28.53 -16.71 26.05
CA PHE A 154 30.01 -16.76 26.17
C PHE A 154 30.45 -18.13 26.68
N SER A 155 31.52 -18.67 26.10
CA SER A 155 32.22 -19.81 26.71
C SER A 155 32.80 -19.36 28.05
N LYS A 156 33.05 -20.33 28.94
CA LYS A 156 33.66 -20.01 30.26
C LYS A 156 35.00 -19.26 30.12
N ALA A 157 35.81 -19.60 29.14
CA ALA A 157 37.09 -18.93 28.91
C ALA A 157 36.89 -17.46 28.46
N GLU A 158 36.00 -17.21 27.50
CA GLU A 158 35.65 -15.86 27.05
C GLU A 158 35.05 -15.02 28.18
N TYR A 159 34.14 -15.60 28.98
CA TYR A 159 33.54 -14.90 30.13
C TYR A 159 34.58 -14.53 31.19
N ASP A 160 35.53 -15.45 31.48
CA ASP A 160 36.59 -15.20 32.45
C ASP A 160 37.56 -14.09 32.00
N GLU A 161 37.76 -13.95 30.69
CA GLU A 161 38.62 -12.88 30.10
C GLU A 161 37.97 -11.48 30.08
N LEU A 162 36.65 -11.36 30.15
CA LEU A 162 35.94 -10.08 30.19
C LEU A 162 36.37 -9.25 31.39
N LYS A 163 36.67 -7.97 31.18
CA LYS A 163 37.10 -7.05 32.22
C LYS A 163 36.10 -5.90 32.38
N PRO A 164 35.94 -5.35 33.59
CA PRO A 164 35.20 -4.11 33.79
C PRO A 164 35.77 -2.99 32.89
N GLY A 165 34.87 -2.32 32.16
CA GLY A 165 35.24 -1.27 31.23
C GLY A 165 35.45 -1.72 29.78
N ASP A 166 35.39 -3.03 29.49
CA ASP A 166 35.41 -3.51 28.10
C ASP A 166 34.20 -2.95 27.31
N ASP A 167 34.43 -2.61 26.06
CA ASP A 167 33.44 -2.00 25.18
C ASP A 167 32.34 -3.02 24.77
N VAL A 168 31.11 -2.77 25.23
CA VAL A 168 29.95 -3.61 24.92
C VAL A 168 29.44 -3.36 23.52
N MET A 169 29.61 -2.18 22.95
CA MET A 169 29.21 -1.93 21.57
C MET A 169 29.93 -2.85 20.58
N GLU A 170 31.22 -3.05 20.78
CA GLU A 170 32.01 -4.01 20.01
C GLU A 170 31.71 -5.45 20.42
N LEU A 171 31.64 -5.72 21.71
CA LEU A 171 31.44 -7.06 22.29
C LEU A 171 30.12 -7.70 21.82
N LEU A 172 29.04 -6.93 21.76
CA LEU A 172 27.73 -7.39 21.32
C LEU A 172 27.40 -6.99 19.88
N HIS A 173 28.36 -6.37 19.17
CA HIS A 173 28.20 -5.87 17.80
C HIS A 173 27.01 -4.91 17.60
N LEU A 174 26.73 -4.08 18.60
CA LEU A 174 25.62 -3.12 18.57
C LEU A 174 25.82 -2.00 17.56
N ASN A 175 27.07 -1.74 17.15
CA ASN A 175 27.45 -0.71 16.19
C ASN A 175 27.43 -1.15 14.72
N LYS A 176 27.16 -2.42 14.44
CA LYS A 176 27.15 -2.93 13.05
C LYS A 176 25.80 -2.70 12.39
N PRO A 177 25.76 -2.04 11.24
CA PRO A 177 24.54 -1.94 10.45
C PRO A 177 24.02 -3.31 10.00
N ILE A 178 22.80 -3.35 9.50
CA ILE A 178 22.20 -4.50 8.81
C ILE A 178 21.33 -3.98 7.67
N LEU A 179 21.38 -4.65 6.53
CA LEU A 179 20.59 -4.29 5.35
C LEU A 179 19.26 -5.03 5.36
N GLU A 180 18.15 -4.30 5.25
CA GLU A 180 16.85 -4.86 4.94
C GLU A 180 16.60 -4.77 3.45
N ILE A 181 16.21 -5.90 2.85
CA ILE A 181 15.86 -5.99 1.43
C ILE A 181 14.41 -6.43 1.25
N ASN A 182 13.78 -5.89 0.23
CA ASN A 182 12.48 -6.36 -0.25
C ASN A 182 12.68 -7.53 -1.21
N ILE A 183 11.92 -8.61 -0.98
CA ILE A 183 11.98 -9.81 -1.81
C ILE A 183 10.62 -10.00 -2.46
N THR A 184 10.57 -9.93 -3.78
CA THR A 184 9.36 -10.14 -4.57
C THR A 184 8.81 -11.57 -4.42
N PRO A 185 7.50 -11.80 -4.59
CA PRO A 185 6.89 -13.12 -4.40
C PRO A 185 7.46 -14.24 -5.27
N ASP A 186 8.00 -13.93 -6.43
CA ASP A 186 8.63 -14.86 -7.38
C ASP A 186 10.01 -15.34 -6.92
N ARG A 187 10.68 -14.61 -6.01
CA ARG A 187 12.04 -14.87 -5.56
C ARG A 187 12.09 -15.51 -4.17
N GLY A 188 11.24 -16.51 -3.92
CA GLY A 188 11.14 -17.18 -2.62
C GLY A 188 12.48 -17.74 -2.08
N TYR A 189 13.37 -18.20 -2.97
CA TYR A 189 14.71 -18.69 -2.59
C TYR A 189 15.61 -17.62 -1.93
N ALA A 190 15.37 -16.32 -2.23
CA ALA A 190 16.13 -15.22 -1.65
C ALA A 190 15.76 -14.93 -0.18
N PHE A 191 14.73 -15.59 0.38
CA PHE A 191 14.47 -15.60 1.83
C PHE A 191 15.46 -16.45 2.61
N SER A 192 16.70 -16.55 2.11
CA SER A 192 17.80 -17.26 2.73
C SER A 192 19.15 -16.62 2.40
N TYR A 193 20.13 -16.76 3.27
CA TYR A 193 21.50 -16.31 3.00
C TYR A 193 22.11 -17.02 1.78
N ARG A 194 21.81 -18.33 1.62
CA ARG A 194 22.15 -19.09 0.41
C ARG A 194 21.62 -18.44 -0.87
N GLY A 195 20.37 -17.98 -0.85
CA GLY A 195 19.73 -17.32 -2.01
C GLY A 195 20.30 -15.93 -2.29
N VAL A 196 20.46 -15.10 -1.23
CA VAL A 196 21.06 -13.76 -1.36
C VAL A 196 22.51 -13.86 -1.86
N ALA A 197 23.29 -14.84 -1.38
CA ALA A 197 24.66 -15.06 -1.83
C ALA A 197 24.75 -15.41 -3.32
N ARG A 198 23.80 -16.20 -3.85
CA ARG A 198 23.69 -16.45 -5.30
C ARG A 198 23.44 -15.15 -6.06
N GLU A 199 22.53 -14.31 -5.60
CA GLU A 199 22.24 -13.04 -6.26
C GLU A 199 23.42 -12.07 -6.18
N TYR A 200 24.16 -12.06 -5.06
CA TYR A 200 25.39 -11.29 -4.93
C TYR A 200 26.47 -11.80 -5.93
N HIS A 201 26.60 -13.12 -6.09
CA HIS A 201 27.43 -13.73 -7.12
C HIS A 201 27.01 -13.28 -8.52
N HIS A 202 25.73 -13.37 -8.87
CA HIS A 202 25.22 -12.95 -10.19
C HIS A 202 25.49 -11.48 -10.48
N SER A 203 25.44 -10.61 -9.46
CA SER A 203 25.71 -9.18 -9.59
C SER A 203 27.19 -8.84 -9.74
N THR A 204 28.07 -9.51 -8.98
CA THR A 204 29.47 -9.09 -8.81
C THR A 204 30.47 -10.03 -9.46
N GLY A 205 30.09 -11.27 -9.77
CA GLY A 205 30.99 -12.33 -10.21
C GLY A 205 31.82 -12.95 -9.07
N ALA A 206 31.52 -12.60 -7.80
CA ALA A 206 32.21 -13.16 -6.63
C ALA A 206 32.03 -14.68 -6.54
N VAL A 207 33.03 -15.39 -6.02
CA VAL A 207 32.95 -16.85 -5.93
C VAL A 207 31.89 -17.29 -4.93
N TYR A 208 30.89 -18.01 -5.38
CA TYR A 208 29.82 -18.58 -4.58
C TYR A 208 30.11 -20.05 -4.23
N THR A 209 29.91 -20.41 -2.97
CA THR A 209 30.06 -21.79 -2.47
C THR A 209 28.74 -22.29 -1.88
N ASP A 210 28.11 -23.28 -2.53
CA ASP A 210 26.87 -23.85 -2.05
C ASP A 210 27.14 -24.91 -0.97
N PRO A 211 26.74 -24.72 0.30
CA PRO A 211 26.96 -25.67 1.37
C PRO A 211 26.17 -26.98 1.17
N VAL A 212 25.09 -26.92 0.39
CA VAL A 212 24.21 -28.06 0.12
C VAL A 212 24.94 -29.22 -0.58
N SER A 213 25.95 -28.93 -1.39
CA SER A 213 26.75 -29.98 -2.05
C SER A 213 27.39 -30.97 -1.05
N LYS A 214 28.04 -30.42 0.00
CA LYS A 214 28.67 -31.25 1.06
C LYS A 214 27.63 -31.98 1.92
N LEU A 215 26.51 -31.34 2.20
CA LEU A 215 25.40 -31.95 2.94
C LEU A 215 24.79 -33.13 2.17
N ASN A 216 24.62 -32.99 0.88
CA ASN A 216 24.13 -34.08 0.02
C ASN A 216 25.11 -35.27 -0.07
N GLU A 217 26.43 -35.04 -0.02
CA GLU A 217 27.42 -36.11 0.09
C GLU A 217 27.22 -36.93 1.37
N GLN A 218 26.98 -36.24 2.52
CA GLN A 218 26.70 -36.90 3.79
C GLN A 218 25.38 -37.66 3.76
N VAL A 219 24.32 -37.10 3.17
CA VAL A 219 23.02 -37.78 2.97
C VAL A 219 23.17 -39.04 2.13
N SER A 220 23.95 -38.95 1.04
CA SER A 220 24.21 -40.13 0.17
C SER A 220 24.91 -41.27 0.92
N GLN A 221 25.87 -40.94 1.78
CA GLN A 221 26.55 -41.95 2.61
C GLN A 221 25.58 -42.67 3.55
N ILE A 222 24.63 -42.00 4.14
CA ILE A 222 23.58 -42.56 4.99
C ILE A 222 22.71 -43.55 4.20
N ASN A 223 22.32 -43.16 3.00
CA ASN A 223 21.47 -43.96 2.12
C ASN A 223 22.19 -45.24 1.63
N ASP A 224 23.52 -45.21 1.46
CA ASP A 224 24.33 -46.33 1.02
C ASP A 224 24.57 -47.42 2.11
N GLU A 225 24.38 -47.06 3.40
CA GLU A 225 24.54 -48.00 4.54
C GLU A 225 23.43 -49.05 4.63
N GLY A 226 22.47 -49.07 3.73
CA GLY A 226 21.46 -50.11 3.54
C GLY A 226 20.16 -49.94 4.33
N HIS A 227 19.07 -50.50 3.81
CA HIS A 227 17.71 -50.35 4.32
C HIS A 227 17.56 -50.87 5.76
N LYS A 228 17.66 -49.94 6.73
CA LYS A 228 17.14 -50.13 8.08
C LYS A 228 15.69 -49.65 8.11
N THR A 229 14.87 -50.28 8.93
CA THR A 229 13.52 -49.75 9.22
C THR A 229 13.65 -48.29 9.69
N SER A 230 12.89 -47.38 9.12
CA SER A 230 12.84 -45.95 9.54
C SER A 230 12.47 -45.83 11.02
N ASP A 231 13.04 -44.84 11.72
CA ASP A 231 12.70 -44.58 13.13
C ASP A 231 11.22 -44.26 13.32
N ILE A 232 10.59 -43.64 12.34
CA ILE A 232 9.18 -43.36 12.28
C ILE A 232 8.70 -43.43 10.83
N ASP A 233 7.55 -44.06 10.62
CA ASP A 233 6.92 -44.09 9.30
C ASP A 233 6.11 -42.82 9.05
N VAL A 234 6.04 -42.40 7.79
CA VAL A 234 5.28 -41.23 7.34
C VAL A 234 4.36 -41.62 6.20
N SER A 235 3.11 -41.20 6.24
CA SER A 235 2.19 -41.24 5.10
C SER A 235 1.66 -39.88 4.72
N ILE A 236 1.53 -39.63 3.42
CA ILE A 236 0.94 -38.42 2.86
C ILE A 236 -0.41 -38.78 2.25
N GLU A 237 -1.51 -38.26 2.83
CA GLU A 237 -2.90 -38.65 2.53
C GLU A 237 -3.78 -37.45 2.20
N ASP A 238 -3.38 -36.65 1.21
CA ASP A 238 -4.23 -35.58 0.71
C ASP A 238 -5.21 -36.10 -0.35
N THR A 239 -6.36 -36.57 0.13
CA THR A 239 -7.41 -37.13 -0.72
C THR A 239 -8.32 -36.07 -1.37
N ASN A 240 -8.17 -34.81 -0.98
CA ASN A 240 -8.99 -33.71 -1.47
C ASN A 240 -8.17 -32.44 -1.70
N PRO A 241 -7.24 -32.46 -2.67
CA PRO A 241 -6.41 -31.29 -3.00
C PRO A 241 -7.28 -30.14 -3.47
N ILE A 242 -7.05 -28.94 -2.92
CA ILE A 242 -7.91 -27.78 -3.12
C ILE A 242 -7.88 -27.17 -4.53
N HIS A 243 -6.85 -27.45 -5.31
CA HIS A 243 -6.70 -26.99 -6.71
C HIS A 243 -6.06 -28.05 -7.62
N GLY A 244 -6.22 -29.33 -7.28
CA GLY A 244 -5.72 -30.46 -8.07
C GLY A 244 -4.25 -30.80 -7.83
N VAL A 245 -3.55 -30.06 -6.93
CA VAL A 245 -2.17 -30.32 -6.52
C VAL A 245 -2.16 -30.77 -5.06
N PRO A 246 -1.48 -31.90 -4.72
CA PRO A 246 -1.36 -32.34 -3.34
C PRO A 246 -0.77 -31.26 -2.44
N GLY A 247 -1.32 -31.08 -1.24
CA GLY A 247 -0.86 -30.06 -0.27
C GLY A 247 0.54 -30.35 0.30
N CYS A 248 0.98 -31.61 0.23
CA CYS A 248 2.34 -32.04 0.58
C CYS A 248 2.78 -33.04 -0.47
N ASP A 249 3.96 -32.86 -1.06
CA ASP A 249 4.52 -33.81 -2.02
C ASP A 249 5.89 -34.40 -1.57
N ARG A 250 6.50 -33.82 -0.53
CA ARG A 250 7.66 -34.40 0.12
C ARG A 250 7.65 -34.17 1.61
N TYR A 251 7.95 -35.23 2.37
CA TYR A 251 8.14 -35.18 3.82
C TYR A 251 9.35 -36.00 4.23
N TYR A 252 10.34 -35.34 4.80
CA TYR A 252 11.56 -35.96 5.31
C TYR A 252 11.57 -35.89 6.83
N ALA A 253 11.61 -37.02 7.49
CA ALA A 253 11.65 -37.16 8.94
C ALA A 253 12.96 -37.81 9.39
N ARG A 254 13.63 -37.20 10.37
CA ARG A 254 14.87 -37.73 10.92
C ARG A 254 14.94 -37.65 12.43
N ALA A 255 15.16 -38.75 13.10
CA ALA A 255 15.34 -38.79 14.56
C ALA A 255 16.76 -38.40 14.97
N VAL A 256 16.86 -37.78 16.14
CA VAL A 256 18.14 -37.47 16.83
C VAL A 256 17.98 -37.84 18.29
N HIS A 257 18.86 -38.64 18.84
CA HIS A 257 18.75 -39.22 20.18
C HIS A 257 19.76 -38.66 21.15
N GLY A 258 19.39 -38.60 22.45
CA GLY A 258 20.29 -38.20 23.53
C GLY A 258 20.67 -36.72 23.50
N PHE A 259 19.77 -35.88 23.04
CA PHE A 259 19.92 -34.44 23.07
C PHE A 259 19.91 -33.92 24.50
N ASP A 260 20.89 -33.03 24.80
CA ASP A 260 20.91 -32.29 26.08
C ASP A 260 20.21 -30.93 25.91
N SER A 261 18.97 -30.89 26.33
CA SER A 261 18.11 -29.67 26.25
C SER A 261 18.56 -28.52 27.17
N THR A 262 19.56 -28.75 28.04
CA THR A 262 20.12 -27.74 28.94
C THR A 262 21.24 -26.94 28.27
N CYS A 263 21.74 -27.41 27.11
CA CYS A 263 22.74 -26.68 26.35
C CYS A 263 22.20 -25.38 25.78
N ALA A 264 22.93 -24.30 26.01
CA ALA A 264 22.62 -23.00 25.41
C ALA A 264 23.02 -22.93 23.92
N SER A 265 22.31 -22.19 23.13
CA SER A 265 22.71 -21.88 21.74
C SER A 265 24.04 -21.14 21.72
N PRO A 266 24.95 -21.46 20.78
CA PRO A 266 26.20 -20.72 20.64
C PRO A 266 25.95 -19.23 20.38
N ARG A 267 26.81 -18.37 20.96
CA ARG A 267 26.69 -16.93 20.85
C ARG A 267 26.58 -16.42 19.39
N TRP A 268 27.38 -17.00 18.50
CA TRP A 268 27.34 -16.63 17.08
C TRP A 268 25.97 -16.91 16.44
N MET A 269 25.30 -18.00 16.84
CA MET A 269 23.96 -18.37 16.36
C MET A 269 22.91 -17.43 16.95
N GLN A 270 22.92 -17.20 18.27
CA GLN A 270 22.00 -16.22 18.92
C GLN A 270 22.12 -14.84 18.27
N ARG A 271 23.34 -14.36 18.03
CA ARG A 271 23.59 -13.08 17.37
C ARG A 271 23.01 -13.03 15.95
N ARG A 272 23.24 -14.06 15.14
CA ARG A 272 22.73 -14.14 13.77
C ARG A 272 21.20 -14.11 13.74
N LEU A 273 20.57 -14.89 14.62
CA LEU A 273 19.12 -14.91 14.75
C LEU A 273 18.58 -13.52 15.16
N THR A 274 19.13 -12.92 16.21
CA THR A 274 18.70 -11.61 16.71
C THR A 274 18.84 -10.53 15.62
N ARG A 275 19.97 -10.49 14.92
CA ARG A 275 20.18 -9.54 13.82
C ARG A 275 19.26 -9.78 12.63
N ALA A 276 18.83 -11.03 12.41
CA ALA A 276 17.82 -11.35 11.41
C ALA A 276 16.37 -11.08 11.88
N GLY A 277 16.17 -10.53 13.08
CA GLY A 277 14.86 -10.20 13.66
C GLY A 277 14.18 -11.37 14.37
N MET A 278 14.91 -12.46 14.68
CA MET A 278 14.37 -13.63 15.38
C MET A 278 14.92 -13.72 16.80
N ARG A 279 14.04 -14.02 17.76
CA ARG A 279 14.45 -14.22 19.16
C ARG A 279 15.04 -15.63 19.33
N SER A 280 16.18 -15.74 20.02
CA SER A 280 16.70 -17.01 20.51
C SER A 280 15.78 -17.57 21.61
N ILE A 281 15.44 -18.85 21.53
CA ILE A 281 14.48 -19.51 22.44
C ILE A 281 15.15 -20.68 23.16
N SER A 282 15.60 -21.69 22.42
CA SER A 282 16.32 -22.86 22.91
C SER A 282 17.19 -23.43 21.80
N LEU A 283 18.23 -24.21 22.14
CA LEU A 283 19.16 -24.74 21.13
C LEU A 283 18.46 -25.45 19.97
N ALA A 284 17.45 -26.29 20.23
CA ALA A 284 16.76 -27.01 19.19
C ALA A 284 15.96 -26.08 18.27
N VAL A 285 15.22 -25.11 18.83
CA VAL A 285 14.44 -24.13 18.07
C VAL A 285 15.36 -23.18 17.32
N ASP A 286 16.43 -22.74 17.93
CA ASP A 286 17.41 -21.84 17.31
C ASP A 286 18.12 -22.48 16.11
N ILE A 287 18.43 -23.79 16.21
CA ILE A 287 18.98 -24.56 15.08
C ILE A 287 17.98 -24.63 13.92
N THR A 288 16.70 -24.92 14.18
CA THR A 288 15.68 -24.95 13.10
C THR A 288 15.51 -23.59 12.42
N ASN A 289 15.48 -22.52 13.21
CA ASN A 289 15.41 -21.15 12.72
C ASN A 289 16.67 -20.73 11.93
N TYR A 290 17.85 -21.11 12.44
CA TYR A 290 19.12 -20.85 11.76
C TYR A 290 19.17 -21.52 10.38
N VAL A 291 18.83 -22.82 10.29
CA VAL A 291 18.81 -23.56 9.01
C VAL A 291 17.77 -22.95 8.04
N MET A 292 16.62 -22.55 8.54
CA MET A 292 15.61 -21.87 7.73
C MET A 292 16.13 -20.57 7.12
N LEU A 293 16.80 -19.73 7.90
CA LEU A 293 17.37 -18.46 7.43
C LEU A 293 18.58 -18.68 6.51
N ASP A 294 19.41 -19.69 6.81
CA ASP A 294 20.64 -19.97 6.08
C ASP A 294 20.36 -20.62 4.72
N LEU A 295 19.57 -21.69 4.70
CA LEU A 295 19.30 -22.49 3.49
C LEU A 295 17.97 -22.17 2.80
N GLY A 296 16.97 -21.62 3.51
CA GLY A 296 15.63 -21.36 2.99
C GLY A 296 14.62 -22.49 3.18
N GLN A 297 14.97 -23.53 3.94
CA GLN A 297 14.08 -24.63 4.29
C GLN A 297 13.55 -24.48 5.71
N PRO A 298 12.28 -24.18 5.91
CA PRO A 298 11.67 -24.23 7.24
C PRO A 298 11.70 -25.67 7.78
N LEU A 299 12.11 -25.81 9.05
CA LEU A 299 12.15 -27.06 9.78
C LEU A 299 11.23 -26.97 10.99
N HIS A 300 10.69 -28.12 11.42
CA HIS A 300 10.06 -28.25 12.72
C HIS A 300 10.74 -29.35 13.54
N ALA A 301 10.76 -29.17 14.85
CA ALA A 301 11.32 -30.13 15.79
C ALA A 301 10.24 -30.60 16.76
N TYR A 302 9.99 -31.89 16.79
CA TYR A 302 9.08 -32.53 17.75
C TYR A 302 9.84 -33.25 18.84
N ASP A 303 9.26 -33.32 20.03
CA ASP A 303 9.66 -34.26 21.10
C ASP A 303 9.25 -35.68 20.68
N LEU A 304 10.22 -36.44 20.22
CA LEU A 304 9.99 -37.80 19.66
C LEU A 304 9.36 -38.75 20.69
N ASP A 305 9.64 -38.55 21.96
CA ASP A 305 9.11 -39.43 23.04
C ASP A 305 7.60 -39.22 23.26
N LYS A 306 7.03 -38.10 22.73
CA LYS A 306 5.61 -37.85 22.78
C LYS A 306 4.86 -38.32 21.53
N ILE A 307 5.55 -38.56 20.42
CA ILE A 307 4.96 -38.89 19.11
C ILE A 307 4.76 -40.40 18.98
N GLU A 308 3.57 -40.80 18.56
CA GLU A 308 3.25 -42.18 18.25
C GLU A 308 3.02 -42.33 16.72
N GLY A 309 3.93 -43.04 16.05
CA GLY A 309 3.87 -43.22 14.59
C GLY A 309 2.72 -44.12 14.12
N PRO A 310 2.36 -44.08 12.83
CA PRO A 310 2.99 -43.23 11.80
C PRO A 310 2.60 -41.78 11.90
N ILE A 311 3.45 -40.86 11.36
CA ILE A 311 3.07 -39.51 11.04
C ILE A 311 2.17 -39.53 9.82
N VAL A 312 1.06 -38.78 9.85
CA VAL A 312 0.08 -38.68 8.76
C VAL A 312 -0.09 -37.22 8.38
N VAL A 313 0.21 -36.90 7.11
CA VAL A 313 -0.08 -35.57 6.56
C VAL A 313 -1.39 -35.64 5.79
N ARG A 314 -2.44 -34.96 6.27
CA ARG A 314 -3.79 -35.03 5.72
C ARG A 314 -4.52 -33.68 5.78
N ARG A 315 -5.68 -33.58 5.17
CA ARG A 315 -6.60 -32.45 5.41
C ARG A 315 -7.27 -32.60 6.76
N ALA A 316 -7.57 -31.47 7.40
CA ALA A 316 -8.31 -31.44 8.64
C ALA A 316 -9.74 -31.95 8.45
N HIS A 317 -10.32 -32.53 9.50
CA HIS A 317 -11.73 -32.90 9.53
C HIS A 317 -12.58 -31.78 10.13
N GLU A 318 -13.86 -31.77 9.81
CA GLU A 318 -14.81 -30.79 10.36
C GLU A 318 -14.89 -30.91 11.89
N GLY A 319 -14.75 -29.79 12.60
CA GLY A 319 -14.79 -29.74 14.06
C GLY A 319 -13.49 -30.14 14.76
N GLU A 320 -12.38 -30.34 14.04
CA GLU A 320 -11.06 -30.50 14.65
C GLU A 320 -10.52 -29.17 15.20
N HIS A 321 -9.82 -29.25 16.31
CA HIS A 321 -9.20 -28.13 16.98
C HIS A 321 -7.70 -28.35 17.20
N LEU A 322 -6.94 -27.28 17.22
CA LEU A 322 -5.52 -27.27 17.53
C LEU A 322 -5.17 -26.08 18.40
N THR A 323 -4.55 -26.36 19.55
CA THR A 323 -3.88 -25.30 20.33
C THR A 323 -2.46 -25.14 19.81
N THR A 324 -2.18 -24.00 19.18
CA THR A 324 -0.87 -23.66 18.59
C THR A 324 0.15 -23.23 19.63
N LEU A 325 1.46 -23.17 19.24
CA LEU A 325 2.57 -22.79 20.12
C LEU A 325 2.44 -21.40 20.75
N ASP A 326 1.61 -20.51 20.20
CA ASP A 326 1.28 -19.22 20.82
C ASP A 326 0.15 -19.30 21.88
N GLY A 327 -0.30 -20.50 22.20
CA GLY A 327 -1.31 -20.78 23.21
C GLY A 327 -2.75 -20.52 22.79
N LYS A 328 -3.00 -20.24 21.53
CA LYS A 328 -4.35 -20.01 21.01
C LYS A 328 -4.96 -21.28 20.48
N ASP A 329 -6.27 -21.46 20.72
CA ASP A 329 -7.05 -22.54 20.15
C ASP A 329 -7.65 -22.11 18.81
N HIS A 330 -7.50 -22.97 17.79
CA HIS A 330 -8.01 -22.74 16.45
C HIS A 330 -8.94 -23.87 16.04
N GLU A 331 -10.16 -23.54 15.63
CA GLU A 331 -11.04 -24.46 14.91
C GLU A 331 -10.51 -24.61 13.48
N LEU A 332 -10.22 -25.85 13.08
CA LEU A 332 -9.59 -26.14 11.81
C LEU A 332 -10.62 -26.21 10.69
N HIS A 333 -10.23 -25.79 9.50
CA HIS A 333 -11.06 -25.86 8.31
C HIS A 333 -10.67 -27.08 7.45
N VAL A 334 -11.60 -27.70 6.77
CA VAL A 334 -11.39 -28.89 5.92
C VAL A 334 -10.36 -28.72 4.79
N GLU A 335 -10.03 -27.48 4.43
CA GLU A 335 -8.94 -27.18 3.49
C GLU A 335 -7.58 -27.09 4.17
N ASP A 336 -7.51 -27.01 5.50
CA ASP A 336 -6.24 -26.91 6.20
C ASP A 336 -5.46 -28.21 6.10
N LEU A 337 -4.18 -28.12 5.76
CA LEU A 337 -3.29 -29.25 5.78
C LEU A 337 -2.72 -29.39 7.20
N VAL A 338 -2.84 -30.59 7.76
CA VAL A 338 -2.40 -30.87 9.13
C VAL A 338 -1.40 -32.03 9.18
N ILE A 339 -0.49 -31.93 10.12
CA ILE A 339 0.44 -33.01 10.47
C ILE A 339 -0.15 -33.67 11.71
N CYS A 340 -0.30 -35.02 11.65
CA CYS A 340 -0.91 -35.78 12.70
C CYS A 340 -0.01 -36.94 13.11
N ASP A 341 -0.16 -37.41 14.34
CA ASP A 341 0.35 -38.71 14.75
C ASP A 341 -0.77 -39.73 15.00
N SER A 342 -0.40 -40.95 15.39
CA SER A 342 -1.31 -42.10 15.42
C SER A 342 -1.38 -42.75 16.81
N PRO A 343 -1.84 -42.06 17.85
CA PRO A 343 -1.83 -42.52 19.21
C PRO A 343 -2.62 -43.84 19.38
N ARG A 344 -1.99 -44.81 20.03
CA ARG A 344 -2.56 -46.17 20.29
C ARG A 344 -3.00 -46.87 19.00
N GLY A 345 -2.33 -46.58 17.87
CA GLY A 345 -2.66 -47.17 16.57
C GLY A 345 -3.88 -46.53 15.87
N ASN A 346 -4.45 -45.47 16.41
CA ASN A 346 -5.49 -44.69 15.75
C ASN A 346 -4.84 -43.80 14.68
N HIS A 347 -4.82 -44.25 13.45
CA HIS A 347 -4.13 -43.66 12.32
C HIS A 347 -4.49 -42.17 12.13
N GLY A 348 -3.50 -41.28 12.23
CA GLY A 348 -3.64 -39.85 11.98
C GLY A 348 -4.69 -39.14 12.84
N SER A 349 -5.01 -39.62 14.03
CA SER A 349 -6.12 -39.13 14.83
C SER A 349 -5.81 -37.93 15.72
N ARG A 350 -4.53 -37.59 15.95
CA ARG A 350 -4.17 -36.42 16.77
C ARG A 350 -3.39 -35.40 15.96
N VAL A 351 -3.93 -34.19 15.85
CA VAL A 351 -3.27 -33.10 15.13
C VAL A 351 -2.11 -32.56 15.96
N LEU A 352 -0.92 -32.52 15.36
CA LEU A 352 0.34 -32.00 15.92
C LEU A 352 0.61 -30.56 15.48
N GLY A 353 0.13 -30.15 14.30
CA GLY A 353 0.39 -28.81 13.77
C GLY A 353 -0.36 -28.54 12.48
N LEU A 354 -0.45 -27.24 12.16
CA LEU A 354 -0.81 -26.73 10.84
C LEU A 354 0.44 -26.79 9.95
N ALA A 355 0.40 -27.65 8.93
CA ALA A 355 1.52 -27.88 8.04
C ALA A 355 2.08 -26.59 7.44
N GLY A 356 3.37 -26.36 7.62
CA GLY A 356 4.07 -25.18 7.09
C GLY A 356 3.67 -23.81 7.68
N VAL A 357 2.78 -23.78 8.68
CA VAL A 357 2.28 -22.54 9.31
C VAL A 357 2.73 -22.46 10.76
N MET A 358 2.25 -23.35 11.64
CA MET A 358 2.61 -23.34 13.07
C MET A 358 2.38 -24.69 13.72
N GLY A 359 3.34 -25.13 14.55
CA GLY A 359 3.21 -26.32 15.36
C GLY A 359 2.20 -26.18 16.48
N GLY A 360 1.73 -27.30 16.99
CA GLY A 360 0.87 -27.39 18.19
C GLY A 360 1.68 -27.66 19.46
N MET A 361 1.09 -27.32 20.61
CA MET A 361 1.74 -27.46 21.91
C MET A 361 2.05 -28.90 22.29
N TYR A 362 1.30 -29.89 21.77
CA TYR A 362 1.44 -31.26 22.21
C TYR A 362 2.83 -31.87 21.92
N GLY A 363 3.35 -31.62 20.71
CA GLY A 363 4.65 -32.18 20.27
C GLY A 363 5.83 -31.23 20.55
N GLU A 364 5.64 -30.16 21.32
CA GLU A 364 6.67 -29.14 21.55
C GLU A 364 7.90 -29.68 22.26
N VAL A 365 9.08 -29.28 21.78
CA VAL A 365 10.37 -29.51 22.43
C VAL A 365 10.47 -28.64 23.70
N THR A 366 10.79 -29.29 24.82
CA THR A 366 10.91 -28.65 26.13
C THR A 366 12.29 -28.85 26.74
N SER A 367 12.52 -28.28 27.93
CA SER A 367 13.74 -28.51 28.71
C SER A 367 13.95 -29.98 29.17
N GLU A 368 12.97 -30.83 29.01
CA GLU A 368 13.01 -32.25 29.38
C GLU A 368 13.21 -33.17 28.16
N THR A 369 13.12 -32.65 26.93
CA THR A 369 13.22 -33.40 25.67
C THR A 369 14.61 -33.96 25.49
N LYS A 370 14.69 -35.26 25.19
CA LYS A 370 15.95 -35.99 24.98
C LYS A 370 16.09 -36.57 23.57
N ASN A 371 14.98 -36.78 22.92
CA ASN A 371 14.94 -37.31 21.56
C ASN A 371 14.11 -36.37 20.70
N ILE A 372 14.63 -35.97 19.54
CA ILE A 372 14.02 -34.99 18.65
C ILE A 372 13.71 -35.68 17.31
N LEU A 373 12.51 -35.44 16.78
CA LEU A 373 12.17 -35.71 15.39
C LEU A 373 12.26 -34.40 14.62
N ILE A 374 13.18 -34.35 13.66
CA ILE A 374 13.31 -33.22 12.72
C ILE A 374 12.36 -33.49 11.56
N GLU A 375 11.49 -32.55 11.29
CA GLU A 375 10.64 -32.43 10.09
C GLU A 375 11.28 -31.47 9.08
N ALA A 376 11.42 -31.95 7.83
CA ALA A 376 11.69 -31.08 6.68
C ALA A 376 10.72 -31.47 5.55
N ALA A 377 9.87 -30.59 5.11
CA ALA A 377 8.83 -30.92 4.15
C ALA A 377 8.76 -29.90 3.00
N HIS A 378 8.09 -30.29 1.92
CA HIS A 378 7.64 -29.39 0.86
C HIS A 378 6.11 -29.38 0.84
N PHE A 379 5.55 -28.17 0.92
CA PHE A 379 4.12 -27.93 0.95
C PHE A 379 3.68 -27.05 -0.20
N ASP A 380 2.45 -27.27 -0.67
CA ASP A 380 1.83 -26.46 -1.72
C ASP A 380 1.65 -25.00 -1.29
N PRO A 381 2.22 -24.04 -2.04
CA PRO A 381 2.17 -22.62 -1.71
C PRO A 381 0.75 -22.08 -1.50
N VAL A 382 -0.22 -22.50 -2.32
CA VAL A 382 -1.61 -22.05 -2.25
C VAL A 382 -2.28 -22.55 -0.95
N SER A 383 -2.07 -23.81 -0.62
CA SER A 383 -2.60 -24.39 0.63
C SER A 383 -2.10 -23.64 1.86
N ILE A 384 -0.79 -23.36 1.91
CA ILE A 384 -0.18 -22.65 3.05
C ILE A 384 -0.68 -21.20 3.13
N ALA A 385 -0.69 -20.48 2.02
CA ALA A 385 -1.18 -19.10 1.97
C ALA A 385 -2.64 -18.97 2.44
N ARG A 386 -3.53 -19.90 2.04
CA ARG A 386 -4.93 -19.91 2.46
C ARG A 386 -5.08 -20.22 3.94
N THR A 387 -4.35 -21.19 4.45
CA THR A 387 -4.35 -21.54 5.89
C THR A 387 -3.83 -20.40 6.75
N ALA A 388 -2.67 -19.83 6.42
CA ALA A 388 -2.08 -18.72 7.18
C ALA A 388 -3.01 -17.48 7.25
N ARG A 389 -3.68 -17.13 6.14
CA ARG A 389 -4.65 -16.03 6.10
C ARG A 389 -5.92 -16.33 6.87
N ARG A 390 -6.48 -17.54 6.77
CA ARG A 390 -7.70 -17.97 7.47
C ARG A 390 -7.54 -17.86 8.98
N HIS A 391 -6.44 -18.38 9.50
CA HIS A 391 -6.15 -18.36 10.93
C HIS A 391 -5.46 -17.07 11.41
N LYS A 392 -5.08 -16.18 10.48
CA LYS A 392 -4.33 -14.94 10.77
C LYS A 392 -3.01 -15.20 11.49
N ILE A 393 -2.29 -16.23 11.07
CA ILE A 393 -0.99 -16.65 11.61
C ILE A 393 0.09 -16.39 10.56
N PRO A 394 0.67 -15.18 10.48
CA PRO A 394 1.86 -14.93 9.68
C PRO A 394 3.07 -15.52 10.40
N SER A 395 3.77 -16.49 9.79
CA SER A 395 5.01 -17.03 10.31
C SER A 395 6.12 -16.95 9.28
N GLU A 396 7.37 -16.98 9.74
CA GLU A 396 8.53 -17.04 8.84
C GLU A 396 8.55 -18.30 7.98
N ALA A 397 7.98 -19.40 8.48
CA ALA A 397 7.80 -20.64 7.74
C ALA A 397 6.75 -20.47 6.64
N SER A 398 5.54 -19.98 6.96
CA SER A 398 4.46 -19.78 5.98
C SER A 398 4.87 -18.81 4.88
N ARG A 399 5.60 -17.73 5.23
CA ARG A 399 6.13 -16.76 4.27
C ARG A 399 7.05 -17.38 3.22
N ARG A 400 7.84 -18.43 3.58
CA ARG A 400 8.70 -19.16 2.66
C ARG A 400 7.92 -20.17 1.84
N PHE A 401 7.07 -20.98 2.48
CA PHE A 401 6.27 -21.97 1.78
C PHE A 401 5.30 -21.34 0.77
N GLU A 402 4.64 -20.21 1.10
CA GLU A 402 3.72 -19.55 0.17
C GLU A 402 4.41 -18.98 -1.09
N ARG A 403 5.73 -18.80 -1.06
CA ARG A 403 6.55 -18.38 -2.20
C ARG A 403 7.25 -19.52 -2.92
N GLY A 404 7.15 -20.75 -2.38
CA GLY A 404 7.79 -21.95 -2.89
C GLY A 404 9.18 -22.19 -2.30
N VAL A 405 9.34 -23.36 -1.72
CA VAL A 405 10.59 -23.88 -1.18
C VAL A 405 11.20 -24.86 -2.18
N ASP A 406 12.52 -25.00 -2.17
CA ASP A 406 13.24 -25.98 -3.02
C ASP A 406 12.79 -27.42 -2.72
N THR A 407 12.25 -28.12 -3.72
CA THR A 407 11.70 -29.47 -3.57
C THR A 407 12.75 -30.55 -3.29
N GLN A 408 14.06 -30.23 -3.38
CA GLN A 408 15.16 -31.18 -3.18
C GLN A 408 16.02 -30.84 -1.95
N LEU A 409 15.67 -29.81 -1.19
CA LEU A 409 16.50 -29.30 -0.08
C LEU A 409 16.28 -30.05 1.24
N GLN A 410 15.15 -30.76 1.43
CA GLN A 410 14.72 -31.33 2.71
C GLN A 410 15.77 -32.25 3.38
N PRO A 411 16.40 -33.20 2.67
CA PRO A 411 17.42 -34.07 3.29
C PRO A 411 18.67 -33.30 3.74
N ALA A 412 19.14 -32.34 2.93
CA ALA A 412 20.31 -31.51 3.24
C ALA A 412 20.05 -30.58 4.44
N ALA A 413 18.91 -29.99 4.52
CA ALA A 413 18.53 -29.11 5.64
C ALA A 413 18.40 -29.91 6.96
N ALA A 414 17.75 -31.06 6.91
CA ALA A 414 17.69 -31.99 8.06
C ALA A 414 19.07 -32.49 8.48
N GLN A 415 19.99 -32.76 7.52
CA GLN A 415 21.36 -33.12 7.80
C GLN A 415 22.11 -31.99 8.52
N MET A 416 21.95 -30.74 8.06
CA MET A 416 22.58 -29.60 8.71
C MET A 416 22.08 -29.43 10.16
N ALA A 417 20.77 -29.52 10.37
CA ALA A 417 20.19 -29.46 11.71
C ALA A 417 20.69 -30.58 12.60
N ALA A 418 20.76 -31.81 12.10
CA ALA A 418 21.29 -32.96 12.81
C ALA A 418 22.77 -32.78 13.22
N ASN A 419 23.61 -32.27 12.30
CA ASN A 419 25.02 -31.97 12.59
C ASN A 419 25.16 -30.90 13.71
N LEU A 420 24.32 -29.87 13.69
CA LEU A 420 24.32 -28.80 14.72
C LEU A 420 23.83 -29.31 16.09
N LEU A 421 22.79 -30.18 16.10
CA LEU A 421 22.31 -30.85 17.31
C LEU A 421 23.36 -31.81 17.91
N GLU A 422 24.11 -32.53 17.07
CA GLU A 422 25.24 -33.36 17.51
C GLU A 422 26.36 -32.48 18.09
N GLN A 423 26.77 -31.46 17.37
CA GLN A 423 27.91 -30.61 17.75
C GLN A 423 27.66 -29.82 19.06
N PHE A 424 26.47 -29.26 19.26
CA PHE A 424 26.19 -28.36 20.36
C PHE A 424 25.30 -28.96 21.45
N GLY A 425 24.49 -29.96 21.14
CA GLY A 425 23.59 -30.65 22.06
C GLY A 425 23.99 -32.07 22.39
N GLY A 426 25.15 -32.53 21.88
CA GLY A 426 25.67 -33.87 22.14
C GLY A 426 24.80 -35.02 21.61
N ALA A 427 23.84 -34.73 20.78
CA ALA A 427 22.89 -35.67 20.26
C ALA A 427 23.52 -36.64 19.23
N LYS A 428 22.89 -37.78 18.99
CA LYS A 428 23.31 -38.76 17.99
C LYS A 428 22.27 -38.88 16.89
N PRO A 429 22.54 -38.36 15.67
CA PRO A 429 21.63 -38.46 14.55
C PRO A 429 21.40 -39.92 14.14
N SER A 430 20.16 -40.30 13.87
CA SER A 430 19.81 -41.59 13.30
C SER A 430 20.32 -41.72 11.87
N THR A 431 20.67 -42.96 11.49
CA THR A 431 21.03 -43.34 10.12
C THR A 431 19.86 -43.97 9.36
N SER A 432 18.63 -43.81 9.88
CA SER A 432 17.44 -44.44 9.30
C SER A 432 16.31 -43.40 9.11
N PRO A 433 16.54 -42.32 8.32
CA PRO A 433 15.50 -41.31 8.05
C PRO A 433 14.34 -41.93 7.24
N CYS A 434 13.17 -41.28 7.30
CA CYS A 434 12.06 -41.56 6.41
C CYS A 434 11.97 -40.44 5.37
N ASP A 435 12.04 -40.75 4.10
CA ASP A 435 11.86 -39.80 2.97
C ASP A 435 10.70 -40.24 2.08
N VAL A 436 9.56 -39.63 2.23
CA VAL A 436 8.40 -39.80 1.33
C VAL A 436 8.50 -38.71 0.28
N ASN A 437 8.95 -39.06 -0.91
CA ASN A 437 9.19 -38.13 -2.02
C ASN A 437 8.29 -38.45 -3.22
N ASN A 438 7.26 -37.61 -3.40
CA ASN A 438 6.30 -37.63 -4.51
C ASN A 438 6.44 -36.40 -5.43
N THR A 439 7.55 -35.66 -5.30
CA THR A 439 7.79 -34.45 -6.09
C THR A 439 7.87 -34.78 -7.58
N GLN A 440 7.31 -33.91 -8.40
CA GLN A 440 7.35 -34.04 -9.85
C GLN A 440 8.62 -33.39 -10.41
N SER A 441 9.16 -33.99 -11.48
CA SER A 441 10.26 -33.39 -12.23
C SER A 441 9.79 -32.08 -12.88
N ARG A 442 10.67 -31.07 -12.91
CA ARG A 442 10.41 -29.80 -13.59
C ARG A 442 10.21 -30.01 -15.10
N ASN A 443 9.36 -29.22 -15.70
CA ASN A 443 9.14 -29.22 -17.14
C ASN A 443 10.31 -28.54 -17.88
N VAL A 444 10.68 -29.08 -19.04
CA VAL A 444 11.65 -28.44 -19.93
C VAL A 444 10.96 -27.29 -20.68
N ILE A 445 11.54 -26.11 -20.60
CA ILE A 445 11.10 -24.92 -21.34
C ILE A 445 11.81 -24.90 -22.70
N VAL A 446 11.04 -24.88 -23.79
CA VAL A 446 11.59 -24.65 -25.13
C VAL A 446 11.71 -23.16 -25.36
N PHE A 447 12.94 -22.67 -25.36
CA PHE A 447 13.25 -21.23 -25.41
C PHE A 447 13.89 -20.85 -26.74
N LYS A 448 13.38 -19.82 -27.39
CA LYS A 448 13.97 -19.25 -28.61
C LYS A 448 14.68 -17.92 -28.25
N ALA A 449 15.94 -17.80 -28.67
CA ALA A 449 16.76 -16.61 -28.37
C ALA A 449 16.13 -15.29 -28.85
N ASN A 450 15.36 -15.32 -29.96
CA ASN A 450 14.68 -14.10 -30.44
C ASN A 450 13.55 -13.61 -29.53
N GLU A 451 13.12 -14.40 -28.56
CA GLU A 451 12.15 -13.95 -27.53
C GLU A 451 12.72 -12.81 -26.69
N VAL A 452 14.05 -12.80 -26.42
CA VAL A 452 14.72 -11.72 -25.69
C VAL A 452 14.52 -10.39 -26.39
N GLN A 453 14.78 -10.36 -27.71
CA GLN A 453 14.58 -9.15 -28.51
C GLN A 453 13.10 -8.79 -28.65
N ARG A 454 12.24 -9.80 -28.84
CA ARG A 454 10.79 -9.58 -29.03
C ARG A 454 10.12 -9.00 -27.79
N VAL A 455 10.47 -9.48 -26.60
CA VAL A 455 9.82 -9.12 -25.33
C VAL A 455 10.52 -7.94 -24.67
N ALA A 456 11.86 -8.03 -24.49
CA ALA A 456 12.64 -7.02 -23.78
C ALA A 456 13.30 -5.98 -24.70
N GLY A 457 13.36 -6.23 -26.02
CA GLY A 457 14.04 -5.35 -26.96
C GLY A 457 15.56 -5.43 -26.91
N LEU A 458 16.12 -6.35 -26.12
CA LEU A 458 17.56 -6.54 -25.97
C LEU A 458 18.14 -7.44 -27.08
N ASP A 459 19.29 -7.09 -27.59
CA ASP A 459 20.06 -7.92 -28.53
C ASP A 459 21.20 -8.59 -27.74
N VAL A 460 21.02 -9.88 -27.43
CA VAL A 460 21.95 -10.67 -26.62
C VAL A 460 22.42 -11.88 -27.42
N ASP A 461 23.73 -12.11 -27.48
CA ASP A 461 24.28 -13.24 -28.20
C ASP A 461 23.96 -14.60 -27.55
N LEU A 462 23.99 -15.68 -28.39
CA LEU A 462 23.57 -17.02 -27.95
C LEU A 462 24.42 -17.58 -26.80
N ASN A 463 25.71 -17.28 -26.78
CA ASN A 463 26.60 -17.78 -25.73
C ASN A 463 26.27 -17.07 -24.42
N ARG A 464 26.09 -15.73 -24.45
CA ARG A 464 25.72 -14.96 -23.25
C ARG A 464 24.37 -15.41 -22.68
N ILE A 465 23.38 -15.71 -23.55
CA ILE A 465 22.09 -16.31 -23.12
C ILE A 465 22.33 -17.63 -22.40
N SER A 466 23.13 -18.51 -23.01
CA SER A 466 23.45 -19.82 -22.42
C SER A 466 24.17 -19.71 -21.08
N ASP A 467 25.14 -18.80 -20.99
CA ASP A 467 25.92 -18.56 -19.77
C ASP A 467 25.00 -18.07 -18.63
N ILE A 468 24.19 -17.04 -18.90
CA ILE A 468 23.24 -16.50 -17.91
C ILE A 468 22.28 -17.59 -17.40
N LEU A 469 21.68 -18.38 -18.31
CA LEU A 469 20.75 -19.43 -17.93
C LEU A 469 21.44 -20.54 -17.11
N THR A 470 22.71 -20.81 -17.41
CA THR A 470 23.51 -21.77 -16.66
C THR A 470 23.88 -21.24 -15.28
N ASP A 471 24.27 -19.97 -15.17
CA ASP A 471 24.66 -19.30 -13.91
C ASP A 471 23.49 -19.25 -12.91
N ILE A 472 22.25 -19.05 -13.37
CA ILE A 472 21.05 -19.11 -12.50
C ILE A 472 20.67 -20.54 -12.10
N GLY A 473 21.43 -21.56 -12.58
CA GLY A 473 21.28 -22.95 -12.20
C GLY A 473 20.44 -23.80 -13.15
N CYS A 474 20.06 -23.30 -14.32
CA CYS A 474 19.34 -24.09 -15.33
C CYS A 474 20.29 -25.09 -16.03
N SER A 475 19.76 -26.27 -16.35
CA SER A 475 20.42 -27.17 -17.31
C SER A 475 20.03 -26.78 -18.74
N VAL A 476 21.01 -26.35 -19.53
CA VAL A 476 20.79 -25.79 -20.87
C VAL A 476 21.33 -26.72 -21.92
N ALA A 477 20.52 -27.07 -22.92
CA ALA A 477 20.92 -27.86 -24.07
C ALA A 477 20.48 -27.23 -25.40
N GLY A 478 21.26 -27.40 -26.46
CA GLY A 478 20.95 -26.83 -27.78
C GLY A 478 21.61 -25.47 -28.01
N GLY A 479 20.94 -24.56 -28.71
CA GLY A 479 21.39 -23.18 -28.97
C GLY A 479 21.96 -22.91 -30.35
N GLY A 480 22.48 -23.95 -31.05
CA GLY A 480 23.16 -23.79 -32.38
C GLY A 480 22.29 -23.17 -33.47
N ASN A 481 20.98 -23.26 -33.36
CA ASN A 481 20.01 -22.65 -34.26
C ASN A 481 19.14 -21.57 -33.60
N GLY A 482 19.58 -21.09 -32.45
CA GLY A 482 18.83 -20.11 -31.64
C GLY A 482 17.67 -20.72 -30.82
N SER A 483 17.60 -22.06 -30.72
CA SER A 483 16.60 -22.77 -29.91
C SER A 483 17.28 -23.56 -28.78
N PHE A 484 16.87 -23.34 -27.54
CA PHE A 484 17.38 -23.98 -26.33
C PHE A 484 16.29 -24.84 -25.69
N SER A 485 16.72 -25.95 -25.09
CA SER A 485 15.93 -26.72 -24.12
C SER A 485 16.47 -26.40 -22.73
N VAL A 486 15.66 -25.72 -21.91
CA VAL A 486 16.07 -25.21 -20.61
C VAL A 486 15.29 -25.92 -19.50
N LEU A 487 16.00 -26.59 -18.61
CA LEU A 487 15.41 -27.22 -17.43
C LEU A 487 15.72 -26.33 -16.20
N PRO A 488 14.71 -25.69 -15.60
CA PRO A 488 14.90 -24.84 -14.42
C PRO A 488 15.34 -25.64 -13.18
N PRO A 489 16.11 -25.03 -12.28
CA PRO A 489 16.48 -25.67 -11.02
C PRO A 489 15.29 -25.76 -10.06
N THR A 490 15.36 -26.66 -9.08
CA THR A 490 14.27 -26.99 -8.16
C THR A 490 13.89 -25.85 -7.19
N TRP A 491 14.79 -24.92 -6.96
CA TRP A 491 14.56 -23.72 -6.12
C TRP A 491 13.95 -22.53 -6.87
N ARG A 492 13.65 -22.67 -8.18
CA ARG A 492 13.03 -21.65 -9.03
C ARG A 492 11.65 -22.10 -9.53
N PRO A 493 10.65 -22.18 -8.64
CA PRO A 493 9.29 -22.57 -9.01
C PRO A 493 8.61 -21.57 -9.95
N ASP A 494 9.10 -20.36 -10.01
CA ASP A 494 8.65 -19.23 -10.85
C ASP A 494 8.96 -19.43 -12.35
N LEU A 495 10.05 -20.14 -12.70
CA LEU A 495 10.45 -20.33 -14.08
C LEU A 495 9.63 -21.45 -14.74
N ASN A 496 8.62 -21.11 -15.53
CA ASN A 496 7.69 -22.05 -16.16
C ASN A 496 7.51 -21.80 -17.67
N GLU A 497 7.70 -20.58 -18.13
CA GLU A 497 7.47 -20.17 -19.50
C GLU A 497 8.68 -19.42 -20.10
N PRO A 498 8.75 -19.29 -21.44
CA PRO A 498 9.84 -18.57 -22.10
C PRO A 498 10.00 -17.11 -21.63
N CYS A 499 8.91 -16.43 -21.28
CA CYS A 499 8.97 -15.05 -20.79
C CYS A 499 9.69 -14.93 -19.43
N ASP A 500 9.61 -15.96 -18.58
CA ASP A 500 10.31 -15.97 -17.28
C ASP A 500 11.83 -16.01 -17.50
N LEU A 501 12.28 -16.76 -18.53
CA LEU A 501 13.69 -16.80 -18.93
C LEU A 501 14.16 -15.48 -19.57
N VAL A 502 13.28 -14.77 -20.30
CA VAL A 502 13.60 -13.43 -20.83
C VAL A 502 13.81 -12.45 -19.67
N GLU A 503 13.00 -12.52 -18.62
CA GLU A 503 13.15 -11.67 -17.44
C GLU A 503 14.51 -11.89 -16.77
N GLU A 504 14.92 -13.13 -16.56
CA GLU A 504 16.22 -13.45 -15.98
C GLU A 504 17.38 -12.93 -16.83
N ILE A 505 17.29 -13.10 -18.14
CA ILE A 505 18.32 -12.58 -19.07
C ILE A 505 18.37 -11.06 -19.02
N ALA A 506 17.23 -10.38 -19.07
CA ALA A 506 17.17 -8.93 -19.01
C ALA A 506 17.70 -8.38 -17.69
N ARG A 507 17.38 -9.01 -16.57
CA ARG A 507 17.84 -8.66 -15.24
C ARG A 507 19.37 -8.74 -15.11
N LEU A 508 19.98 -9.82 -15.58
CA LEU A 508 21.43 -10.06 -15.47
C LEU A 508 22.25 -9.37 -16.56
N VAL A 509 21.64 -9.00 -17.68
CA VAL A 509 22.26 -8.08 -18.65
C VAL A 509 22.26 -6.66 -18.08
N GLY A 510 21.18 -6.28 -17.41
CA GLY A 510 20.92 -4.99 -16.81
C GLY A 510 19.71 -4.30 -17.42
N TYR A 511 18.78 -3.84 -16.60
CA TYR A 511 17.59 -3.11 -17.08
C TYR A 511 17.92 -1.80 -17.78
N ASP A 512 19.06 -1.18 -17.45
CA ASP A 512 19.55 0.06 -18.08
C ASP A 512 19.93 -0.15 -19.55
N GLU A 513 20.22 -1.39 -19.95
CA GLU A 513 20.53 -1.76 -21.33
C GLU A 513 19.26 -1.91 -22.21
N ILE A 514 18.08 -1.91 -21.60
CA ILE A 514 16.81 -2.01 -22.34
C ILE A 514 16.58 -0.73 -23.15
N PRO A 515 16.49 -0.80 -24.49
CA PRO A 515 16.37 0.41 -25.31
C PRO A 515 15.02 1.10 -25.10
N VAL A 516 15.06 2.39 -24.82
CA VAL A 516 13.86 3.21 -24.72
C VAL A 516 13.30 3.44 -26.14
N LYS A 517 12.17 2.83 -26.44
CA LYS A 517 11.48 3.00 -27.73
C LYS A 517 10.06 3.51 -27.49
N VAL A 518 9.71 4.63 -28.11
CA VAL A 518 8.34 5.10 -28.16
C VAL A 518 7.57 4.23 -29.17
N PRO A 519 6.51 3.54 -28.77
CA PRO A 519 5.71 2.75 -29.71
C PRO A 519 5.14 3.62 -30.83
N ALA A 520 5.28 3.19 -32.07
CA ALA A 520 4.61 3.83 -33.18
C ALA A 520 3.09 3.61 -33.03
N VAL A 521 2.35 4.70 -32.93
CA VAL A 521 0.88 4.62 -32.94
C VAL A 521 0.43 4.28 -34.35
N PRO A 522 -0.27 3.16 -34.59
CA PRO A 522 -0.81 2.87 -35.94
C PRO A 522 -1.74 4.01 -36.34
N VAL A 523 -1.54 4.56 -37.54
CA VAL A 523 -2.43 5.58 -38.12
C VAL A 523 -3.77 4.89 -38.42
N THR A 524 -4.62 4.77 -37.42
CA THR A 524 -6.03 4.44 -37.62
C THR A 524 -6.71 5.74 -38.01
N GLY A 525 -7.52 5.80 -39.04
CA GLY A 525 -8.10 7.00 -39.69
C GLY A 525 -8.68 8.11 -38.81
N ARG A 526 -8.46 8.07 -37.47
CA ARG A 526 -8.71 9.12 -36.50
C ARG A 526 -7.40 9.47 -35.78
N THR A 527 -6.83 10.61 -36.16
CA THR A 527 -5.69 11.21 -35.46
C THR A 527 -6.20 12.27 -34.51
N GLY A 528 -5.80 12.17 -33.22
CA GLY A 528 -6.10 13.16 -32.21
C GLY A 528 -7.19 12.74 -31.19
N LEU A 529 -7.57 13.70 -30.37
CA LEU A 529 -8.57 13.52 -29.30
C LEU A 529 -9.99 13.42 -29.89
N THR A 530 -10.85 12.65 -29.24
CA THR A 530 -12.30 12.67 -29.52
C THR A 530 -12.88 14.03 -29.19
N ALA A 531 -14.07 14.33 -29.75
CA ALA A 531 -14.79 15.58 -29.45
C ALA A 531 -15.02 15.77 -27.93
N GLN A 532 -15.41 14.70 -27.23
CA GLN A 532 -15.60 14.72 -25.77
C GLN A 532 -14.28 15.03 -25.03
N GLN A 533 -13.17 14.40 -25.43
CA GLN A 533 -11.86 14.66 -24.83
C GLN A 533 -11.40 16.11 -25.08
N GLN A 534 -11.65 16.64 -26.29
CA GLN A 534 -11.35 18.03 -26.62
C GLN A 534 -12.19 19.00 -25.79
N THR A 535 -13.50 18.73 -25.66
CA THR A 535 -14.42 19.54 -24.86
C THR A 535 -14.02 19.55 -23.39
N ARG A 536 -13.77 18.36 -22.79
CA ARG A 536 -13.27 18.24 -21.41
C ARG A 536 -12.01 19.10 -21.20
N ARG A 537 -11.08 19.02 -22.14
CA ARG A 537 -9.82 19.76 -22.08
C ARG A 537 -10.04 21.27 -22.22
N ALA A 538 -10.96 21.68 -23.12
CA ALA A 538 -11.32 23.09 -23.29
C ALA A 538 -11.95 23.68 -22.02
N ILE A 539 -12.81 22.92 -21.33
CA ILE A 539 -13.40 23.34 -20.04
C ILE A 539 -12.32 23.55 -18.99
N ALA A 540 -11.42 22.58 -18.83
CA ALA A 540 -10.33 22.68 -17.85
C ALA A 540 -9.43 23.89 -18.13
N TYR A 541 -9.06 24.11 -19.40
CA TYR A 541 -8.23 25.26 -19.77
C TYR A 541 -8.93 26.60 -19.56
N GLU A 542 -10.24 26.71 -19.88
CA GLU A 542 -10.98 27.94 -19.65
C GLU A 542 -11.01 28.30 -18.17
N LEU A 543 -11.29 27.34 -17.31
CA LEU A 543 -11.29 27.56 -15.85
C LEU A 543 -9.89 27.96 -15.35
N ALA A 544 -8.85 27.26 -15.78
CA ALA A 544 -7.48 27.59 -15.41
C ALA A 544 -7.04 28.98 -15.93
N GLU A 545 -7.35 29.31 -17.19
CA GLU A 545 -7.04 30.62 -17.80
C GLU A 545 -7.77 31.79 -17.11
N THR A 546 -8.90 31.50 -16.46
CA THR A 546 -9.70 32.49 -15.71
C THR A 546 -9.40 32.53 -14.21
N GLY A 547 -8.34 31.85 -13.76
CA GLY A 547 -7.83 31.98 -12.41
C GLY A 547 -8.29 30.88 -11.44
N PHE A 548 -8.99 29.84 -11.90
CA PHE A 548 -9.34 28.72 -11.06
C PHE A 548 -8.17 27.73 -10.93
N VAL A 549 -8.03 27.13 -9.77
CA VAL A 549 -7.06 26.07 -9.49
C VAL A 549 -7.76 24.72 -9.55
N GLU A 550 -7.21 23.79 -10.35
CA GLU A 550 -7.71 22.42 -10.40
C GLU A 550 -7.40 21.68 -9.11
N SER A 551 -8.39 20.97 -8.58
CA SER A 551 -8.24 20.08 -7.42
C SER A 551 -8.63 18.67 -7.80
N LEU A 552 -7.93 17.69 -7.23
CA LEU A 552 -8.26 16.27 -7.33
C LEU A 552 -8.59 15.76 -5.94
N SER A 553 -9.83 15.32 -5.74
CA SER A 553 -10.30 14.81 -4.45
C SER A 553 -10.60 13.32 -4.54
N TYR A 554 -10.33 12.58 -3.45
CA TYR A 554 -10.87 11.24 -3.33
C TYR A 554 -12.41 11.27 -3.30
N PRO A 555 -13.10 10.35 -3.98
CA PRO A 555 -14.57 10.39 -4.13
C PRO A 555 -15.32 9.83 -2.90
N PHE A 556 -14.71 9.85 -1.72
CA PHE A 556 -15.29 9.25 -0.52
C PHE A 556 -15.98 10.29 0.36
N VAL A 557 -17.22 9.99 0.74
CA VAL A 557 -18.04 10.86 1.59
C VAL A 557 -18.62 10.09 2.78
N GLY A 558 -18.88 10.83 3.86
CA GLY A 558 -19.48 10.31 5.09
C GLY A 558 -20.77 11.02 5.45
N GLU A 559 -21.36 10.62 6.59
CA GLU A 559 -22.59 11.23 7.10
C GLU A 559 -22.44 12.74 7.34
N GLU A 560 -21.30 13.19 7.84
CA GLU A 560 -21.04 14.61 8.10
C GLU A 560 -21.07 15.43 6.82
N ASP A 561 -20.48 14.93 5.73
CA ASP A 561 -20.48 15.59 4.44
C ASP A 561 -21.92 15.71 3.88
N ILE A 562 -22.72 14.63 4.00
CA ILE A 562 -24.12 14.60 3.56
C ILE A 562 -24.97 15.60 4.35
N LYS A 563 -24.84 15.61 5.69
CA LYS A 563 -25.53 16.52 6.60
C LYS A 563 -25.15 17.97 6.35
N ALA A 564 -23.87 18.26 6.12
CA ALA A 564 -23.38 19.60 5.81
C ALA A 564 -24.02 20.16 4.54
N PHE A 565 -24.28 19.33 3.53
CA PHE A 565 -25.01 19.69 2.32
C PHE A 565 -26.54 19.64 2.49
N ARG A 566 -27.06 19.56 3.73
CA ARG A 566 -28.49 19.55 4.08
C ARG A 566 -29.28 18.45 3.39
N GLN A 567 -28.63 17.30 3.17
CA GLN A 567 -29.28 16.12 2.60
C GLN A 567 -29.63 15.13 3.71
N ASN A 568 -30.66 14.33 3.50
CA ASN A 568 -31.07 13.26 4.39
C ASN A 568 -30.11 12.07 4.21
N VAL A 569 -29.44 11.67 5.30
CA VAL A 569 -28.44 10.58 5.27
C VAL A 569 -29.05 9.26 4.82
N ASP A 570 -30.22 8.90 5.33
CA ASP A 570 -30.85 7.62 5.01
C ASP A 570 -31.25 7.55 3.53
N GLU A 571 -31.87 8.60 3.01
CA GLU A 571 -32.25 8.71 1.59
C GLU A 571 -31.06 8.68 0.65
N VAL A 572 -29.96 9.37 1.03
CA VAL A 572 -28.72 9.39 0.24
C VAL A 572 -28.02 8.03 0.31
N ALA A 573 -28.00 7.37 1.47
CA ALA A 573 -27.36 6.08 1.66
C ALA A 573 -28.04 4.96 0.83
N GLU A 574 -29.38 4.99 0.69
CA GLU A 574 -30.13 4.03 -0.11
C GLU A 574 -29.77 4.02 -1.60
N VAL A 575 -29.41 5.19 -2.13
CA VAL A 575 -29.09 5.39 -3.56
C VAL A 575 -27.61 5.65 -3.82
N SER A 576 -26.77 5.51 -2.81
CA SER A 576 -25.31 5.68 -2.91
C SER A 576 -24.59 4.33 -3.00
N VAL A 577 -23.49 4.30 -3.72
CA VAL A 577 -22.59 3.14 -3.77
C VAL A 577 -21.79 3.08 -2.47
N ARG A 578 -22.00 2.01 -1.70
CA ARG A 578 -21.25 1.75 -0.47
C ARG A 578 -20.05 0.85 -0.75
N ILE A 579 -18.88 1.24 -0.22
CA ILE A 579 -17.64 0.47 -0.32
C ILE A 579 -17.63 -0.60 0.76
N ALA A 580 -17.30 -1.84 0.39
CA ALA A 580 -17.30 -2.98 1.32
C ALA A 580 -16.19 -2.87 2.39
N ASN A 581 -15.02 -2.34 1.99
CA ASN A 581 -13.84 -2.16 2.85
C ASN A 581 -13.27 -0.74 2.71
N PRO A 582 -13.98 0.30 3.21
CA PRO A 582 -13.55 1.68 3.04
C PRO A 582 -12.22 1.94 3.74
N LEU A 583 -11.39 2.81 3.16
CA LEU A 583 -10.12 3.26 3.77
C LEU A 583 -10.34 3.95 5.13
N ALA A 584 -11.43 4.71 5.25
CA ALA A 584 -11.85 5.35 6.49
C ALA A 584 -13.30 4.95 6.78
N GLY A 585 -13.56 4.38 7.96
CA GLY A 585 -14.88 3.85 8.33
C GLY A 585 -15.99 4.91 8.39
N ASP A 586 -15.63 6.16 8.61
CA ASP A 586 -16.52 7.33 8.63
C ASP A 586 -16.89 7.85 7.24
N ARG A 587 -16.25 7.35 6.15
CA ARG A 587 -16.49 7.72 4.75
C ARG A 587 -16.74 6.51 3.84
N PRO A 588 -17.83 5.77 4.07
CA PRO A 588 -18.06 4.51 3.39
C PRO A 588 -18.74 4.62 2.01
N TRP A 589 -19.18 5.81 1.58
CA TRP A 589 -19.90 5.99 0.32
C TRP A 589 -19.10 6.72 -0.73
N LEU A 590 -19.38 6.41 -2.00
CA LEU A 590 -18.92 7.20 -3.13
C LEU A 590 -19.81 8.45 -3.29
N ARG A 591 -19.18 9.57 -3.66
CA ARG A 591 -19.83 10.89 -3.80
C ARG A 591 -20.87 10.90 -4.91
N ARG A 592 -21.97 11.66 -4.70
CA ARG A 592 -23.00 11.94 -5.68
C ARG A 592 -22.91 13.38 -6.22
N SER A 593 -22.01 14.16 -5.71
CA SER A 593 -21.68 15.54 -6.14
C SER A 593 -20.20 15.77 -5.93
N VAL A 594 -19.56 16.38 -6.92
CA VAL A 594 -18.15 16.78 -6.84
C VAL A 594 -17.96 17.88 -5.80
N LEU A 595 -18.96 18.77 -5.65
CA LEU A 595 -18.91 19.86 -4.67
C LEU A 595 -18.71 19.39 -3.23
N MET A 596 -19.22 18.21 -2.86
CA MET A 596 -19.05 17.67 -1.49
C MET A 596 -17.57 17.50 -1.11
N THR A 597 -16.77 16.98 -2.04
CA THR A 597 -15.34 16.77 -1.80
C THR A 597 -14.50 18.00 -2.07
N LEU A 598 -14.88 18.79 -3.09
CA LEU A 598 -14.23 20.06 -3.40
C LEU A 598 -14.34 21.07 -2.24
N ALA A 599 -15.52 21.19 -1.62
CA ALA A 599 -15.72 22.05 -0.45
C ALA A 599 -14.81 21.67 0.73
N GLY A 600 -14.56 20.39 0.94
CA GLY A 600 -13.59 19.93 1.93
C GLY A 600 -12.16 20.40 1.62
N THR A 601 -11.79 20.47 0.35
CA THR A 601 -10.48 21.02 -0.08
C THR A 601 -10.41 22.53 0.12
N VAL A 602 -11.45 23.25 -0.24
CA VAL A 602 -11.54 24.71 -0.03
C VAL A 602 -11.44 25.01 1.47
N ARG A 603 -12.19 24.34 2.33
CA ARG A 603 -12.12 24.49 3.79
C ARG A 603 -10.71 24.29 4.34
N ARG A 604 -9.99 23.24 3.89
CA ARG A 604 -8.59 23.02 4.33
C ARG A 604 -7.67 24.17 3.94
N ASN A 605 -7.87 24.76 2.77
CA ASN A 605 -7.07 25.89 2.31
C ASN A 605 -7.41 27.19 3.08
N LEU A 606 -8.69 27.42 3.40
CA LEU A 606 -9.11 28.51 4.29
C LEU A 606 -8.47 28.41 5.67
N HIS A 607 -8.46 27.22 6.28
CA HIS A 607 -7.81 26.98 7.56
C HIS A 607 -6.27 27.10 7.52
N ARG A 608 -5.66 27.10 6.33
CA ARG A 608 -4.24 27.40 6.10
C ARG A 608 -3.95 28.87 5.85
N GLY A 609 -4.98 29.72 5.92
CA GLY A 609 -4.85 31.17 5.81
C GLY A 609 -5.05 31.74 4.40
N LEU A 610 -5.48 30.94 3.41
CA LEU A 610 -5.94 31.49 2.14
C LEU A 610 -7.36 32.04 2.34
N THR A 611 -7.62 33.21 1.80
CA THR A 611 -8.92 33.93 1.95
C THR A 611 -9.75 33.89 0.67
N ASP A 612 -9.09 34.04 -0.47
CA ASP A 612 -9.72 34.21 -1.76
C ASP A 612 -9.41 32.98 -2.61
N ILE A 613 -10.42 32.14 -2.80
CA ILE A 613 -10.24 30.80 -3.38
C ILE A 613 -11.22 30.60 -4.54
N SER A 614 -10.70 30.25 -5.70
CA SER A 614 -11.44 29.75 -6.84
C SER A 614 -10.89 28.42 -7.26
N MET A 615 -11.62 27.33 -6.98
CA MET A 615 -11.19 25.97 -7.29
C MET A 615 -12.21 25.24 -8.15
N TYR A 616 -11.74 24.33 -8.99
CA TYR A 616 -12.60 23.44 -9.76
C TYR A 616 -12.07 22.00 -9.75
N GLU A 617 -12.96 21.07 -10.05
CA GLU A 617 -12.64 19.66 -10.23
C GLU A 617 -13.48 19.04 -11.35
N LEU A 618 -12.83 18.22 -12.21
CA LEU A 618 -13.50 17.34 -13.16
C LEU A 618 -13.41 15.91 -12.61
N GLY A 619 -14.56 15.36 -12.21
CA GLY A 619 -14.58 14.05 -11.54
C GLY A 619 -15.86 13.28 -11.78
N HIS A 620 -15.80 11.96 -11.60
CA HIS A 620 -17.00 11.14 -11.63
C HIS A 620 -17.79 11.25 -10.33
N VAL A 621 -19.11 11.16 -10.48
CA VAL A 621 -20.05 10.93 -9.39
C VAL A 621 -20.73 9.58 -9.60
N TYR A 622 -21.38 9.02 -8.58
CA TYR A 622 -21.81 7.63 -8.59
C TYR A 622 -23.27 7.53 -8.13
N PHE A 623 -24.11 6.89 -8.94
CA PHE A 623 -25.51 6.65 -8.64
C PHE A 623 -25.80 5.15 -8.66
N SER A 624 -26.22 4.60 -7.52
CA SER A 624 -26.65 3.22 -7.44
C SER A 624 -28.06 3.07 -8.01
N ASP A 625 -28.27 2.07 -8.84
CA ASP A 625 -29.62 1.64 -9.25
C ASP A 625 -30.03 0.40 -8.45
N PRO A 626 -31.02 0.49 -7.55
CA PRO A 626 -31.48 -0.67 -6.79
C PRO A 626 -32.09 -1.78 -7.66
N ASN A 627 -32.43 -1.49 -8.92
CA ASN A 627 -32.95 -2.45 -9.89
C ASN A 627 -31.87 -3.01 -10.83
N ALA A 628 -30.63 -2.59 -10.69
CA ALA A 628 -29.54 -3.10 -11.49
C ALA A 628 -29.38 -4.63 -11.32
N PRO A 629 -29.07 -5.38 -12.40
CA PRO A 629 -28.83 -6.80 -12.29
C PRO A 629 -27.59 -7.07 -11.42
N ALA A 630 -27.58 -8.24 -10.77
CA ALA A 630 -26.40 -8.64 -10.00
C ALA A 630 -25.18 -8.77 -10.91
N ILE A 631 -24.05 -8.23 -10.47
CA ILE A 631 -22.75 -8.34 -11.18
C ILE A 631 -22.36 -9.82 -11.25
N PRO A 632 -22.16 -10.42 -12.44
CA PRO A 632 -21.76 -11.81 -12.54
C PRO A 632 -20.33 -12.01 -12.04
N ALA A 633 -20.11 -13.12 -11.30
CA ALA A 633 -18.76 -13.56 -10.93
C ALA A 633 -18.13 -14.25 -12.15
N LEU A 634 -17.21 -13.59 -12.83
CA LEU A 634 -16.52 -14.13 -14.00
C LEU A 634 -15.19 -14.77 -13.60
N PRO A 635 -14.83 -15.97 -14.12
CA PRO A 635 -13.56 -16.59 -13.83
C PRO A 635 -12.39 -15.82 -14.48
N GLY A 636 -11.32 -15.56 -13.72
CA GLY A 636 -10.16 -14.82 -14.21
C GLY A 636 -9.32 -15.57 -15.27
N SER A 637 -9.52 -16.90 -15.41
CA SER A 637 -8.73 -17.77 -16.28
C SER A 637 -9.25 -17.85 -17.73
N VAL A 638 -10.43 -17.32 -18.01
CA VAL A 638 -11.10 -17.40 -19.32
C VAL A 638 -11.52 -16.00 -19.76
N ARG A 639 -11.27 -15.67 -21.02
CA ARG A 639 -11.77 -14.40 -21.60
C ARG A 639 -13.30 -14.44 -21.65
N PRO A 640 -13.99 -13.48 -21.00
CA PRO A 640 -15.44 -13.42 -21.02
C PRO A 640 -15.98 -13.22 -22.46
N SER A 641 -17.14 -13.78 -22.72
CA SER A 641 -17.91 -13.50 -23.95
C SER A 641 -18.44 -12.05 -23.95
N ASN A 642 -18.79 -11.53 -25.11
CA ASN A 642 -19.41 -10.20 -25.20
C ASN A 642 -20.74 -10.09 -24.43
N ALA A 643 -21.49 -11.17 -24.29
CA ALA A 643 -22.73 -11.20 -23.51
C ALA A 643 -22.44 -11.11 -21.99
N GLU A 644 -21.42 -11.78 -21.51
CA GLU A 644 -20.99 -11.70 -20.11
C GLU A 644 -20.43 -10.32 -19.77
N LEU A 645 -19.65 -9.70 -20.69
CA LEU A 645 -19.18 -8.32 -20.53
C LEU A 645 -20.36 -7.35 -20.47
N ALA A 646 -21.34 -7.49 -21.37
CA ALA A 646 -22.54 -6.65 -21.36
C ALA A 646 -23.38 -6.84 -20.06
N ALA A 647 -23.44 -8.05 -19.51
CA ALA A 647 -24.12 -8.32 -18.24
C ALA A 647 -23.35 -7.71 -17.05
N LEU A 648 -22.02 -7.72 -17.09
CA LEU A 648 -21.18 -7.05 -16.10
C LEU A 648 -21.38 -5.54 -16.15
N ASP A 649 -21.33 -4.94 -17.34
CA ASP A 649 -21.53 -3.50 -17.52
C ASP A 649 -22.92 -3.05 -17.05
N ALA A 650 -23.96 -3.86 -17.30
CA ALA A 650 -25.33 -3.58 -16.86
C ALA A 650 -25.52 -3.59 -15.33
N GLY A 651 -24.64 -4.28 -14.60
CA GLY A 651 -24.66 -4.31 -13.13
C GLY A 651 -23.87 -3.18 -12.47
N LEU A 652 -23.13 -2.40 -13.24
CA LEU A 652 -22.34 -1.28 -12.69
C LEU A 652 -23.23 -0.08 -12.37
N PRO A 653 -22.90 0.71 -11.32
CA PRO A 653 -23.57 1.97 -11.05
C PRO A 653 -23.33 2.98 -12.18
N GLU A 654 -24.24 3.91 -12.37
CA GLU A 654 -24.00 5.04 -13.27
C GLU A 654 -22.87 5.92 -12.72
N GLN A 655 -21.95 6.31 -13.62
CA GLN A 655 -20.75 7.07 -13.27
C GLN A 655 -20.55 8.28 -14.19
N PRO A 656 -21.50 9.23 -14.20
CA PRO A 656 -21.36 10.40 -15.05
C PRO A 656 -20.16 11.27 -14.64
N LEU A 657 -19.55 11.90 -15.64
CA LEU A 657 -18.49 12.86 -15.46
C LEU A 657 -19.10 14.23 -15.18
N HIS A 658 -18.76 14.83 -14.06
CA HIS A 658 -19.16 16.19 -13.70
C HIS A 658 -17.97 17.15 -13.73
N VAL A 659 -18.25 18.43 -13.88
CA VAL A 659 -17.36 19.53 -13.53
C VAL A 659 -18.04 20.35 -12.44
N ALA A 660 -17.30 20.66 -11.38
CA ALA A 660 -17.76 21.57 -10.33
C ALA A 660 -16.72 22.66 -10.07
N ALA A 661 -17.19 23.85 -9.75
CA ALA A 661 -16.35 24.95 -9.31
C ALA A 661 -16.94 25.59 -8.04
N LEU A 662 -16.07 26.04 -7.15
CA LEU A 662 -16.41 26.71 -5.90
C LEU A 662 -15.52 27.94 -5.72
N LEU A 663 -16.15 29.08 -5.52
CA LEU A 663 -15.54 30.38 -5.32
C LEU A 663 -15.91 30.92 -3.95
N THR A 664 -14.96 31.58 -3.29
CA THR A 664 -15.21 32.19 -1.97
C THR A 664 -14.19 33.29 -1.67
N GLY A 665 -14.53 34.22 -0.77
CA GLY A 665 -13.69 35.36 -0.42
C GLY A 665 -13.97 36.56 -1.29
N HIS A 666 -12.96 37.25 -1.75
CA HIS A 666 -13.09 38.46 -2.57
C HIS A 666 -12.95 38.14 -4.05
N ALA A 667 -13.87 38.62 -4.87
CA ALA A 667 -13.77 38.60 -6.33
C ALA A 667 -12.87 39.75 -6.84
N GLU A 668 -12.82 40.85 -6.11
CA GLU A 668 -11.93 41.98 -6.38
C GLU A 668 -11.27 42.42 -5.08
N GLU A 669 -9.94 42.55 -5.11
CA GLU A 669 -9.17 42.98 -3.95
C GLU A 669 -9.28 44.49 -3.71
N THR A 670 -9.09 44.92 -2.46
CA THR A 670 -9.00 46.33 -2.11
C THR A 670 -7.75 46.96 -2.76
N GLY A 671 -7.93 47.95 -3.55
CA GLY A 671 -6.86 48.65 -4.26
C GLY A 671 -7.11 50.16 -4.38
N TRP A 672 -6.26 50.79 -5.18
CA TRP A 672 -6.36 52.23 -5.44
C TRP A 672 -7.60 52.65 -6.28
N LEU A 673 -8.26 51.66 -6.91
CA LEU A 673 -9.50 51.89 -7.68
C LEU A 673 -10.77 51.75 -6.83
N GLY A 674 -10.68 51.19 -5.63
CA GLY A 674 -11.85 50.99 -4.77
C GLY A 674 -11.63 50.00 -3.63
N THR A 675 -12.69 49.71 -2.89
CA THR A 675 -12.78 48.69 -1.88
C THR A 675 -13.00 47.32 -2.53
N HIS A 676 -12.71 46.23 -1.79
CA HIS A 676 -12.99 44.88 -2.25
C HIS A 676 -14.47 44.65 -2.59
N ARG A 677 -14.72 43.74 -3.48
CA ARG A 677 -16.03 43.14 -3.76
C ARG A 677 -15.99 41.66 -3.38
N ASP A 678 -16.91 41.24 -2.53
CA ASP A 678 -17.04 39.83 -2.20
C ASP A 678 -17.55 39.01 -3.41
N VAL A 679 -17.18 37.74 -3.44
CA VAL A 679 -17.73 36.75 -4.36
C VAL A 679 -19.24 36.62 -4.14
N ASP A 680 -20.01 36.54 -5.22
CA ASP A 680 -21.44 36.25 -5.19
C ASP A 680 -21.86 35.30 -6.33
N TRP A 681 -23.17 35.06 -6.47
CA TRP A 681 -23.71 34.16 -7.51
C TRP A 681 -23.33 34.60 -8.94
N SER A 682 -23.10 35.90 -9.19
CA SER A 682 -22.79 36.41 -10.53
C SER A 682 -21.42 35.94 -11.01
N ASP A 683 -20.45 35.80 -10.10
CA ASP A 683 -19.12 35.28 -10.43
C ASP A 683 -19.16 33.80 -10.89
N ALA A 684 -19.98 32.99 -10.23
CA ALA A 684 -20.19 31.60 -10.65
C ALA A 684 -20.92 31.52 -12.01
N VAL A 685 -21.89 32.41 -12.25
CA VAL A 685 -22.57 32.49 -13.54
C VAL A 685 -21.63 32.95 -14.63
N GLU A 686 -20.78 33.94 -14.39
CA GLU A 686 -19.77 34.41 -15.36
C GLU A 686 -18.82 33.30 -15.72
N ALA A 687 -18.28 32.57 -14.75
CA ALA A 687 -17.39 31.42 -14.99
C ALA A 687 -18.08 30.32 -15.84
N LEU A 688 -19.34 30.03 -15.52
CA LEU A 688 -20.16 29.10 -16.29
C LEU A 688 -20.37 29.54 -17.74
N GLN A 689 -20.73 30.83 -17.95
CA GLN A 689 -20.96 31.38 -19.29
C GLN A 689 -19.69 31.42 -20.13
N ARG A 690 -18.53 31.64 -19.52
CA ARG A 690 -17.22 31.53 -20.18
C ARG A 690 -16.94 30.11 -20.64
N VAL A 691 -17.20 29.10 -19.78
CA VAL A 691 -17.12 27.69 -20.17
C VAL A 691 -18.02 27.41 -21.36
N GLY A 692 -19.28 27.85 -21.34
CA GLY A 692 -20.22 27.70 -22.46
C GLY A 692 -19.69 28.34 -23.75
N LYS A 693 -19.19 29.55 -23.66
CA LYS A 693 -18.60 30.27 -24.81
C LYS A 693 -17.39 29.52 -25.40
N ARG A 694 -16.52 29.01 -24.53
CA ARG A 694 -15.32 28.24 -24.94
C ARG A 694 -15.67 26.99 -25.73
N ILE A 695 -16.71 26.28 -25.34
CA ILE A 695 -17.15 25.04 -25.99
C ILE A 695 -18.25 25.25 -27.05
N GLY A 696 -18.65 26.47 -27.30
CA GLY A 696 -19.68 26.81 -28.30
C GLY A 696 -21.12 26.44 -27.90
N VAL A 697 -21.38 26.34 -26.57
CA VAL A 697 -22.70 26.03 -26.01
C VAL A 697 -23.29 27.23 -25.31
N LYS A 698 -24.56 27.55 -25.59
CA LYS A 698 -25.33 28.56 -24.86
C LYS A 698 -26.10 27.91 -23.72
N PHE A 699 -25.65 28.12 -22.49
CA PHE A 699 -26.38 27.70 -21.30
C PHE A 699 -27.59 28.60 -21.07
N ILE A 700 -28.70 27.96 -20.72
CA ILE A 700 -29.95 28.63 -20.34
C ILE A 700 -30.09 28.50 -18.82
N LEU A 701 -30.29 29.61 -18.14
CA LEU A 701 -30.45 29.64 -16.69
C LEU A 701 -31.92 29.78 -16.36
N GLU A 702 -32.46 28.81 -15.62
CA GLU A 702 -33.85 28.81 -15.14
C GLU A 702 -33.85 28.93 -13.62
N GLN A 703 -34.29 30.10 -13.12
CA GLN A 703 -34.35 30.36 -11.68
C GLN A 703 -35.35 29.42 -11.02
N PHE A 704 -34.92 28.79 -9.92
CA PHE A 704 -35.80 27.95 -9.10
C PHE A 704 -36.90 28.81 -8.46
N LYS A 705 -38.10 28.22 -8.32
CA LYS A 705 -39.02 28.71 -7.29
C LYS A 705 -38.44 28.35 -5.94
N ALA A 706 -38.60 29.22 -4.96
CA ALA A 706 -37.91 29.07 -3.66
C ALA A 706 -38.10 27.69 -2.99
N GLN A 707 -39.30 27.07 -3.19
CA GLN A 707 -39.60 25.75 -2.66
C GLN A 707 -38.99 24.59 -3.45
N ASP A 708 -38.59 24.85 -4.71
CA ASP A 708 -38.09 23.82 -5.63
C ASP A 708 -36.54 23.84 -5.73
N ALA A 709 -35.89 24.79 -5.07
CA ALA A 709 -34.43 24.87 -5.03
C ALA A 709 -33.86 23.69 -4.27
N PRO A 710 -32.80 23.02 -4.80
CA PRO A 710 -32.18 21.92 -4.07
C PRO A 710 -31.64 22.40 -2.70
N SER A 711 -31.74 21.55 -1.68
CA SER A 711 -31.49 21.89 -0.28
C SER A 711 -30.11 22.51 0.02
N SER A 712 -29.13 22.18 -0.80
CA SER A 712 -27.74 22.66 -0.68
C SER A 712 -27.55 24.08 -1.25
N TRP A 713 -28.49 24.59 -2.00
CA TRP A 713 -28.38 25.83 -2.73
C TRP A 713 -29.27 26.94 -2.15
N HIS A 714 -28.84 28.18 -2.36
CA HIS A 714 -29.61 29.34 -1.88
C HIS A 714 -30.95 29.47 -2.65
N PRO A 715 -32.12 29.54 -1.99
CA PRO A 715 -33.42 29.42 -2.66
C PRO A 715 -33.75 30.60 -3.62
N GLY A 716 -33.13 31.76 -3.46
CA GLY A 716 -33.38 32.92 -4.31
C GLY A 716 -32.17 33.35 -5.18
N ARG A 717 -30.99 32.78 -4.96
CA ARG A 717 -29.75 33.10 -5.67
C ARG A 717 -29.09 31.83 -6.29
N SER A 718 -29.94 30.96 -6.84
CA SER A 718 -29.50 29.79 -7.61
C SER A 718 -30.43 29.57 -8.80
N ALA A 719 -29.91 28.93 -9.83
CA ALA A 719 -30.61 28.58 -11.04
C ALA A 719 -30.24 27.20 -11.55
N GLN A 720 -31.19 26.58 -12.19
CA GLN A 720 -30.96 25.37 -12.97
C GLN A 720 -30.20 25.76 -14.25
N VAL A 721 -29.23 24.95 -14.64
CA VAL A 721 -28.47 25.11 -15.88
C VAL A 721 -28.99 24.12 -16.91
N CYS A 722 -29.48 24.64 -18.04
CA CYS A 722 -30.04 23.83 -19.10
C CYS A 722 -29.34 24.09 -20.45
N VAL A 723 -29.50 23.12 -21.36
CA VAL A 723 -29.14 23.24 -22.76
C VAL A 723 -30.34 22.79 -23.62
N LEU A 724 -30.47 23.37 -24.81
CA LEU A 724 -31.48 22.92 -25.77
C LEU A 724 -30.93 21.69 -26.53
N ALA A 725 -31.68 20.61 -26.49
CA ALA A 725 -31.45 19.46 -27.34
C ALA A 725 -31.83 19.76 -28.81
N GLU A 726 -31.52 18.83 -29.71
CA GLU A 726 -31.77 18.98 -31.14
C GLU A 726 -33.26 19.12 -31.48
N ASP A 727 -34.14 18.51 -30.70
CA ASP A 727 -35.60 18.58 -30.80
C ASP A 727 -36.21 19.83 -30.19
N GLY A 728 -35.36 20.71 -29.60
CA GLY A 728 -35.76 21.95 -28.92
C GLY A 728 -36.21 21.77 -27.46
N SER A 729 -36.14 20.56 -26.92
CA SER A 729 -36.42 20.30 -25.50
C SER A 729 -35.30 20.89 -24.61
N SER A 730 -35.65 21.31 -23.38
CA SER A 730 -34.70 21.79 -22.38
C SER A 730 -34.18 20.58 -21.59
N VAL A 731 -32.86 20.41 -21.59
CA VAL A 731 -32.18 19.32 -20.84
C VAL A 731 -31.42 19.92 -19.66
N ASN A 732 -31.74 19.48 -18.46
CA ASN A 732 -31.07 19.92 -17.23
C ASN A 732 -29.67 19.29 -17.14
N LEU A 733 -28.67 20.15 -16.96
CA LEU A 733 -27.27 19.76 -16.79
C LEU A 733 -26.77 19.93 -15.36
N GLY A 734 -27.41 20.73 -14.51
CA GLY A 734 -26.93 21.01 -13.18
C GLY A 734 -27.41 22.30 -12.57
N VAL A 735 -26.63 22.87 -11.68
CA VAL A 735 -27.00 24.03 -10.87
C VAL A 735 -25.85 25.04 -10.81
N VAL A 736 -26.19 26.34 -10.75
CA VAL A 736 -25.26 27.46 -10.53
C VAL A 736 -25.86 28.44 -9.51
N GLY A 737 -25.05 29.07 -8.69
CA GLY A 737 -25.47 30.14 -7.75
C GLY A 737 -24.72 30.11 -6.44
N GLU A 738 -25.29 30.66 -5.39
CA GLU A 738 -24.73 30.60 -4.06
C GLU A 738 -25.12 29.32 -3.33
N LEU A 739 -24.22 28.80 -2.51
CA LEU A 739 -24.54 27.75 -1.56
C LEU A 739 -25.50 28.27 -0.48
N HIS A 740 -26.30 27.37 0.08
CA HIS A 740 -27.22 27.74 1.16
C HIS A 740 -26.42 28.22 2.39
N PRO A 741 -26.84 29.28 3.10
CA PRO A 741 -26.13 29.83 4.25
C PRO A 741 -25.77 28.78 5.32
N HIS A 742 -26.65 27.81 5.61
CA HIS A 742 -26.35 26.72 6.53
C HIS A 742 -25.30 25.73 6.01
N VAL A 743 -25.14 25.59 4.69
CA VAL A 743 -24.05 24.80 4.09
C VAL A 743 -22.73 25.52 4.32
N CYS A 744 -22.70 26.84 4.09
CA CYS A 744 -21.52 27.66 4.36
C CYS A 744 -21.13 27.60 5.84
N GLU A 745 -22.09 27.71 6.74
CA GLU A 745 -21.86 27.61 8.19
C GLU A 745 -21.32 26.21 8.60
N ALA A 746 -21.94 25.13 8.11
CA ALA A 746 -21.56 23.76 8.44
C ALA A 746 -20.16 23.39 7.90
N LEU A 747 -19.71 24.03 6.82
CA LEU A 747 -18.42 23.78 6.18
C LEU A 747 -17.35 24.83 6.50
N ASP A 748 -17.61 25.77 7.41
CA ASP A 748 -16.73 26.92 7.73
C ASP A 748 -16.34 27.73 6.46
N LEU A 749 -17.25 27.87 5.52
CA LEU A 749 -17.05 28.65 4.31
C LEU A 749 -17.51 30.11 4.57
N PRO A 750 -16.88 31.12 3.93
CA PRO A 750 -17.37 32.49 3.93
C PRO A 750 -18.82 32.57 3.43
N LYS A 751 -19.54 33.59 3.91
CA LYS A 751 -20.87 33.92 3.38
C LYS A 751 -20.77 34.20 1.88
N HIS A 752 -21.85 33.92 1.15
CA HIS A 752 -21.94 34.11 -0.30
C HIS A 752 -20.99 33.26 -1.14
N SER A 753 -20.41 32.17 -0.57
CA SER A 753 -19.68 31.21 -1.40
C SER A 753 -20.55 30.74 -2.55
N ALA A 754 -20.03 30.89 -3.76
CA ALA A 754 -20.75 30.64 -5.00
C ALA A 754 -20.15 29.40 -5.72
N ALA A 755 -20.99 28.68 -6.45
CA ALA A 755 -20.58 27.45 -7.10
C ALA A 755 -21.39 27.16 -8.36
N PHE A 756 -20.87 26.25 -9.17
CA PHE A 756 -21.67 25.50 -10.14
C PHE A 756 -21.25 24.03 -10.17
N GLU A 757 -22.17 23.18 -10.57
CA GLU A 757 -21.88 21.78 -10.91
C GLU A 757 -22.68 21.36 -12.12
N LEU A 758 -22.02 20.75 -13.14
CA LEU A 758 -22.61 20.30 -14.39
C LEU A 758 -22.32 18.84 -14.65
N ASP A 759 -23.31 18.11 -15.13
CA ASP A 759 -23.15 16.79 -15.75
C ASP A 759 -22.62 16.95 -17.20
N LEU A 760 -21.34 16.64 -17.38
CA LEU A 760 -20.69 16.66 -18.68
C LEU A 760 -21.08 15.45 -19.55
N THR A 761 -21.43 14.33 -18.95
CA THR A 761 -21.90 13.15 -19.69
C THR A 761 -23.22 13.46 -20.41
N GLU A 762 -24.13 14.12 -19.70
CA GLU A 762 -25.40 14.56 -20.30
C GLU A 762 -25.20 15.71 -21.31
N LEU A 763 -24.28 16.64 -20.99
CA LEU A 763 -23.88 17.69 -21.95
C LEU A 763 -23.38 17.08 -23.26
N PHE A 764 -22.49 16.08 -23.22
CA PHE A 764 -21.90 15.46 -24.40
C PHE A 764 -22.93 14.73 -25.28
N LYS A 765 -24.01 14.21 -24.70
CA LYS A 765 -25.11 13.59 -25.44
C LYS A 765 -25.93 14.63 -26.22
N ASN A 766 -26.10 15.82 -25.63
CA ASN A 766 -26.99 16.85 -26.13
C ASN A 766 -26.25 18.00 -26.83
N MET A 767 -24.91 18.00 -26.83
CA MET A 767 -24.10 19.03 -27.45
C MET A 767 -24.12 18.93 -28.98
N LEU A 768 -24.69 19.94 -29.64
CA LEU A 768 -24.70 20.02 -31.09
C LEU A 768 -23.30 20.43 -31.61
N MET A 769 -22.52 19.45 -32.07
CA MET A 769 -21.21 19.70 -32.71
C MET A 769 -21.38 20.26 -34.11
N LYS A 770 -21.90 21.47 -34.23
CA LYS A 770 -22.00 22.18 -35.52
C LYS A 770 -20.74 22.99 -35.77
N PRO A 771 -20.17 22.94 -36.98
CA PRO A 771 -19.08 23.86 -37.36
C PRO A 771 -19.51 25.32 -37.13
N VAL A 772 -18.64 26.09 -36.48
CA VAL A 772 -18.88 27.53 -36.32
C VAL A 772 -18.85 28.14 -37.71
N GLN A 773 -19.97 28.74 -38.09
CA GLN A 773 -20.10 29.49 -39.34
C GLN A 773 -19.87 30.96 -39.08
N ALA A 774 -18.97 31.58 -39.84
CA ALA A 774 -18.82 33.04 -39.80
C ALA A 774 -20.11 33.69 -40.27
N LYS A 775 -20.63 34.63 -39.48
CA LYS A 775 -21.73 35.50 -39.94
C LYS A 775 -21.22 36.38 -41.08
N PRO A 776 -22.07 36.66 -42.11
CA PRO A 776 -21.72 37.63 -43.14
C PRO A 776 -21.40 38.97 -42.50
N ILE A 777 -20.32 39.61 -42.92
CA ILE A 777 -19.98 40.95 -42.49
C ILE A 777 -20.72 41.92 -43.39
N SER A 778 -21.72 42.60 -42.87
CA SER A 778 -22.45 43.63 -43.59
C SER A 778 -21.61 44.90 -43.76
N THR A 779 -21.63 45.48 -44.92
CA THR A 779 -21.04 46.82 -45.20
C THR A 779 -22.00 47.96 -45.00
N PHE A 780 -23.25 47.66 -44.64
CA PHE A 780 -24.29 48.69 -44.41
C PHE A 780 -24.24 49.19 -42.96
N PRO A 781 -24.62 50.44 -42.70
CA PRO A 781 -24.60 51.02 -41.36
C PRO A 781 -25.65 50.37 -40.45
N PRO A 782 -25.32 50.15 -39.15
CA PRO A 782 -26.29 49.67 -38.16
C PRO A 782 -27.23 50.79 -37.73
N VAL A 783 -28.39 50.40 -37.25
CA VAL A 783 -29.33 51.27 -36.55
C VAL A 783 -29.43 50.81 -35.09
N LYS A 784 -29.09 51.69 -34.14
CA LYS A 784 -29.18 51.40 -32.72
C LYS A 784 -30.42 52.10 -32.14
N GLN A 785 -31.24 51.34 -31.37
CA GLN A 785 -32.39 51.86 -30.65
C GLN A 785 -32.44 51.32 -29.24
N ASP A 786 -32.77 52.14 -28.29
CA ASP A 786 -32.97 51.77 -26.91
C ASP A 786 -34.47 51.63 -26.63
N PHE A 787 -34.82 50.53 -25.94
CA PHE A 787 -36.19 50.21 -25.54
C PHE A 787 -36.22 50.03 -24.03
N ALA A 788 -36.94 50.90 -23.35
CA ALA A 788 -37.19 50.79 -21.91
C ALA A 788 -38.63 50.32 -21.67
N PHE A 789 -38.80 49.16 -21.07
CA PHE A 789 -40.10 48.56 -20.78
C PHE A 789 -40.39 48.61 -19.29
N THR A 790 -41.58 49.10 -18.94
CA THR A 790 -42.13 48.86 -17.61
C THR A 790 -42.79 47.47 -17.60
N ALA A 791 -42.32 46.59 -16.74
CA ALA A 791 -42.74 45.20 -16.67
C ALA A 791 -43.03 44.77 -15.22
N PRO A 792 -43.89 43.77 -15.01
CA PRO A 792 -44.02 43.12 -13.69
C PRO A 792 -42.69 42.61 -13.18
N ILE A 793 -42.47 42.69 -11.86
CA ILE A 793 -41.22 42.25 -11.26
C ILE A 793 -41.00 40.72 -11.42
N GLU A 794 -42.06 39.96 -11.62
CA GLU A 794 -42.04 38.51 -11.86
C GLU A 794 -41.62 38.14 -13.29
N LEU A 795 -41.75 39.09 -14.27
CA LEU A 795 -41.33 38.84 -15.65
C LEU A 795 -39.82 38.75 -15.71
N LYS A 796 -39.30 37.61 -16.14
CA LYS A 796 -37.86 37.38 -16.30
C LYS A 796 -37.31 38.21 -17.47
N ALA A 797 -36.14 38.84 -17.26
CA ALA A 797 -35.53 39.69 -18.28
C ALA A 797 -35.23 38.91 -19.58
N ASN A 798 -34.83 37.62 -19.47
CA ASN A 798 -34.56 36.77 -20.61
C ASN A 798 -35.80 36.38 -21.43
N GLU A 799 -37.00 36.36 -20.81
CA GLU A 799 -38.26 36.13 -21.54
C GLU A 799 -38.58 37.32 -22.43
N LEU A 800 -38.42 38.54 -21.90
CA LEU A 800 -38.57 39.74 -22.67
C LEU A 800 -37.49 39.88 -23.75
N GLN A 801 -36.24 39.59 -23.44
CA GLN A 801 -35.16 39.58 -24.42
C GLN A 801 -35.45 38.58 -25.57
N SER A 802 -35.88 37.36 -25.26
CA SER A 802 -36.23 36.36 -26.26
C SER A 802 -37.41 36.80 -27.14
N ALA A 803 -38.37 37.57 -26.60
CA ALA A 803 -39.44 38.13 -27.37
C ALA A 803 -38.92 39.23 -28.31
N ILE A 804 -38.00 40.08 -27.86
CA ILE A 804 -37.31 41.09 -28.69
C ILE A 804 -36.54 40.39 -29.83
N GLU A 805 -35.72 39.37 -29.50
CA GLU A 805 -34.90 38.61 -30.47
C GLU A 805 -35.78 37.99 -31.57
N LYS A 806 -36.88 37.33 -31.18
CA LYS A 806 -37.79 36.68 -32.12
C LYS A 806 -38.50 37.69 -33.00
N SER A 807 -38.92 38.83 -32.44
CA SER A 807 -39.66 39.89 -33.16
C SER A 807 -38.79 40.68 -34.12
N ALA A 808 -37.51 40.87 -33.77
CA ALA A 808 -36.53 41.55 -34.62
C ALA A 808 -36.07 40.67 -35.80
N GLY A 809 -36.08 39.34 -35.61
CA GLY A 809 -35.76 38.36 -36.66
C GLY A 809 -34.37 38.55 -37.26
N ASP A 810 -34.26 38.39 -38.59
CA ASP A 810 -32.98 38.46 -39.32
C ASP A 810 -32.30 39.82 -39.32
N LEU A 811 -33.00 40.87 -38.91
CA LEU A 811 -32.44 42.21 -38.80
C LEU A 811 -31.71 42.45 -37.48
N LEU A 812 -31.84 41.56 -36.53
CA LEU A 812 -31.15 41.68 -35.23
C LEU A 812 -29.66 41.41 -35.36
N GLU A 813 -28.81 42.39 -35.02
CA GLU A 813 -27.38 42.21 -34.87
C GLU A 813 -27.03 41.89 -33.40
N SER A 814 -27.54 42.65 -32.45
CA SER A 814 -27.36 42.43 -31.00
C SER A 814 -28.50 43.05 -30.15
N VAL A 815 -28.73 42.46 -28.99
CA VAL A 815 -29.59 42.98 -27.95
C VAL A 815 -28.86 42.87 -26.61
N GLU A 816 -28.88 43.93 -25.84
CA GLU A 816 -28.16 44.03 -24.56
C GLU A 816 -29.04 44.70 -23.51
N LEU A 817 -29.26 44.05 -22.38
CA LEU A 817 -29.89 44.67 -21.22
C LEU A 817 -28.86 45.56 -20.53
N PHE A 818 -29.03 46.87 -20.54
CA PHE A 818 -28.02 47.80 -20.02
C PHE A 818 -28.46 48.51 -18.72
N ASP A 819 -29.76 48.48 -18.38
CA ASP A 819 -30.25 49.09 -17.14
C ASP A 819 -31.47 48.35 -16.59
N VAL A 820 -31.52 48.20 -15.27
CA VAL A 820 -32.66 47.68 -14.52
C VAL A 820 -32.95 48.65 -13.39
N TYR A 821 -34.12 49.29 -13.42
CA TYR A 821 -34.50 50.28 -12.43
C TYR A 821 -35.79 49.87 -11.70
N GLU A 822 -35.74 49.92 -10.39
CA GLU A 822 -36.87 49.74 -9.47
C GLU A 822 -37.02 51.00 -8.62
N GLY A 823 -38.19 51.64 -8.61
CA GLY A 823 -38.41 52.82 -7.84
C GLY A 823 -39.91 53.28 -7.80
N GLU A 824 -40.20 54.05 -6.80
CA GLU A 824 -41.58 54.53 -6.50
C GLU A 824 -42.31 55.15 -7.72
N GLN A 825 -41.57 55.68 -8.71
CA GLN A 825 -42.11 56.30 -9.91
C GLN A 825 -42.76 55.31 -10.89
N LEU A 826 -42.45 53.97 -10.75
CA LEU A 826 -42.97 52.96 -11.64
C LEU A 826 -44.25 52.29 -11.11
N GLY A 827 -44.56 52.43 -9.84
CA GLY A 827 -45.67 51.79 -9.16
C GLY A 827 -45.19 50.45 -8.46
N GLU A 828 -45.98 50.03 -7.50
CA GLU A 828 -45.69 48.85 -6.70
C GLU A 828 -45.78 47.58 -7.56
N GLY A 829 -44.78 46.71 -7.47
CA GLY A 829 -44.68 45.46 -8.22
C GLY A 829 -44.22 45.61 -9.68
N LEU A 830 -43.69 46.76 -10.06
CA LEU A 830 -43.18 47.01 -11.43
C LEU A 830 -41.69 47.40 -11.40
N ARG A 831 -40.97 47.04 -12.46
CA ARG A 831 -39.59 47.44 -12.76
C ARG A 831 -39.41 47.90 -14.19
N SER A 832 -38.42 48.74 -14.44
CA SER A 832 -38.02 49.12 -15.79
C SER A 832 -36.85 48.24 -16.26
N LEU A 833 -36.99 47.63 -17.46
CA LEU A 833 -35.95 46.87 -18.14
C LEU A 833 -35.56 47.63 -19.41
N ALA A 834 -34.32 48.12 -19.53
CA ALA A 834 -33.83 48.86 -20.66
C ALA A 834 -32.87 48.05 -21.52
N TYR A 835 -33.25 47.85 -22.78
CA TYR A 835 -32.48 47.09 -23.76
C TYR A 835 -31.94 48.00 -24.85
N SER A 836 -30.68 47.88 -25.19
CA SER A 836 -30.07 48.47 -26.37
C SER A 836 -30.06 47.42 -27.48
N VAL A 837 -30.75 47.70 -28.56
CA VAL A 837 -30.95 46.79 -29.68
C VAL A 837 -30.29 47.39 -30.92
N THR A 838 -29.41 46.61 -31.54
CA THR A 838 -28.74 46.97 -32.79
C THR A 838 -29.30 46.14 -33.94
N PHE A 839 -29.77 46.86 -34.96
CA PHE A 839 -30.32 46.26 -36.17
C PHE A 839 -29.41 46.50 -37.35
N ARG A 840 -29.29 45.53 -38.24
CA ARG A 840 -28.53 45.66 -39.48
C ARG A 840 -29.04 44.69 -40.54
N ALA A 841 -29.24 45.17 -41.79
CA ALA A 841 -29.47 44.31 -42.93
C ALA A 841 -28.15 43.95 -43.63
N ASN A 842 -28.08 42.77 -44.26
CA ASN A 842 -26.89 42.30 -44.96
C ASN A 842 -26.81 42.82 -46.40
N ASP A 843 -27.87 43.31 -46.95
CA ASP A 843 -28.05 43.63 -48.37
C ASP A 843 -28.43 45.07 -48.60
N ARG A 844 -28.80 45.87 -47.59
CA ARG A 844 -29.29 47.28 -47.74
C ARG A 844 -29.12 48.12 -46.47
N THR A 845 -29.25 49.43 -46.61
CA THR A 845 -29.43 50.31 -45.46
C THR A 845 -30.90 50.29 -45.07
N LEU A 846 -31.13 50.13 -43.74
CA LEU A 846 -32.47 50.07 -43.16
C LEU A 846 -33.17 51.40 -43.32
N SER A 847 -34.43 51.40 -43.77
CA SER A 847 -35.30 52.59 -43.90
C SER A 847 -35.99 52.87 -42.56
N GLY A 848 -36.50 54.13 -42.42
CA GLY A 848 -37.31 54.54 -41.28
C GLY A 848 -38.61 53.73 -41.13
N GLU A 849 -39.26 53.39 -42.23
CA GLU A 849 -40.48 52.60 -42.26
C GLU A 849 -40.23 51.15 -41.75
N GLU A 850 -39.12 50.49 -42.19
CA GLU A 850 -38.76 49.20 -41.73
C GLU A 850 -38.44 49.16 -40.19
N MET A 851 -37.80 50.21 -39.73
CA MET A 851 -37.53 50.39 -38.33
C MET A 851 -38.76 50.59 -37.48
N GLU A 852 -39.74 51.30 -37.97
CA GLU A 852 -41.03 51.53 -37.32
C GLU A 852 -41.83 50.22 -37.26
N GLU A 853 -41.81 49.39 -38.32
CA GLU A 853 -42.44 48.07 -38.33
C GLU A 853 -41.80 47.12 -37.33
N VAL A 854 -40.46 47.05 -37.27
CA VAL A 854 -39.76 46.22 -36.33
C VAL A 854 -40.01 46.69 -34.87
N ARG A 855 -39.95 47.96 -34.61
CA ARG A 855 -40.27 48.57 -33.31
C ARG A 855 -41.66 48.20 -32.85
N LYS A 856 -42.66 48.29 -33.77
CA LYS A 856 -44.00 47.83 -33.48
C LYS A 856 -44.10 46.36 -33.12
N LYS A 857 -43.46 45.47 -33.89
CA LYS A 857 -43.46 44.03 -33.60
C LYS A 857 -42.83 43.73 -32.23
N ILE A 858 -41.75 44.40 -31.87
CA ILE A 858 -41.12 44.29 -30.56
C ILE A 858 -42.05 44.75 -29.44
N THR A 859 -42.71 45.90 -29.65
CA THR A 859 -43.63 46.44 -28.65
C THR A 859 -44.85 45.55 -28.48
N ASP A 860 -45.45 45.08 -29.58
CA ASP A 860 -46.62 44.18 -29.57
C ASP A 860 -46.25 42.84 -28.83
N ALA A 861 -45.03 42.32 -29.05
CA ALA A 861 -44.57 41.11 -28.38
C ALA A 861 -44.27 41.31 -26.88
N ALA A 862 -43.80 42.50 -26.51
CA ALA A 862 -43.60 42.88 -25.11
C ALA A 862 -44.93 43.04 -24.36
N GLU A 863 -45.94 43.61 -25.01
CA GLU A 863 -47.29 43.76 -24.43
C GLU A 863 -47.95 42.42 -24.12
N VAL A 864 -47.70 41.38 -24.93
CA VAL A 864 -48.15 40.01 -24.66
C VAL A 864 -47.58 39.47 -23.33
N LEU A 865 -46.41 39.94 -22.95
CA LEU A 865 -45.73 39.64 -21.68
C LEU A 865 -46.05 40.64 -20.57
N HIS A 866 -47.06 41.44 -20.77
CA HIS A 866 -47.44 42.55 -19.85
C HIS A 866 -46.32 43.57 -19.62
N ALA A 867 -45.41 43.74 -20.57
CA ALA A 867 -44.36 44.75 -20.54
C ALA A 867 -44.72 45.89 -21.47
N THR A 868 -44.79 47.12 -20.93
CA THR A 868 -45.20 48.29 -21.69
C THR A 868 -44.01 49.16 -22.01
N LEU A 869 -43.87 49.57 -23.27
CA LEU A 869 -42.81 50.50 -23.68
C LEU A 869 -42.96 51.84 -22.99
N ARG A 870 -41.92 52.26 -22.34
CA ARG A 870 -41.86 53.60 -21.68
C ARG A 870 -41.44 54.60 -22.73
N VAL A 871 -42.32 55.65 -22.95
CA VAL A 871 -42.11 56.73 -23.93
C VAL A 871 -41.31 57.87 -23.34
#